data_5a94a326996c382938b08face668d731
#
_entry.id   5a94a326996c382938b08face668d731
#
_cell.length_a   1.000
_cell.length_b   1.000
_cell.length_c   1.000
_cell.angle_alpha   90.00
_cell.angle_beta   90.00
_cell.angle_gamma   90.00
#
_symmetry.space_group_name_H-M   'P 1'
#
loop_
_entity.id
_entity.type
_entity.pdbx_description
1 polymer ?
#
loop_
_entity_poly.entity_id
_entity_poly.type
_entity_poly.pdbx_seq_one_letter_code
_entity_poly.pdbx_strand_id
1 'polypeptide(L)'
;MGGLLSDSSLPLEKEISAADRRSRLVVAAVVAVASLVAFIAMRPDKIFLANTPSGGDMGAHVLIPAYLRDTLLPSGRLLGWSNDWYAGFPMLYFYFPLPALVIVLLDLLLPYGVAFKLVTVVGLVALPPASYYFARSMGFARPVALVGGVAGSTFMFMETFSIFGGNTLSTLAGEYSFSWSFALSLFYLGMVIRNTRERRGFTAGAAVVLALTALCHIITTLVVVVASLPLLLRRKGPSAVVGVWGVGFALAAFWAVPLVARVDYSSDMGWHPVSDLWQVFPRDLWPMLVLGAAGLAWAVSRRMTLGPALTLIVFPLVGFFAIRYADWTKLYNARLLPYWYYTVFLFAGLFVGLALMELVRRLRLHPGSTWAPAVLASAVFLIVSAVGIQKTPAWAQWNYTGYEGKPAYAEYRAVLELVDALPPGRIMWEANNEMNKYGTPMALMLFPYWSEGHPSMEGLLFESSLSTPFHFLNAAEVSLRPSNPVGGLRYHTMDFARAVPHLALYDVAYYVSYTEEAAAAAADYGLELLGESAPFKVFALPASDLVDVASYQPVVWDGEGSFLDASLEWYDDVEGLDRWVVAEGPADWPRIEVSTARGSAEWISAPGVVSDVVLEPHRISFHTTAVGVPHLVKVSYFPNWQATNAEGPYRAAPSLMVVVPTDEDVTLDFRNTWAETGGMLLTGAALLGLAGLGVARLVRRRRAA
;
A
#
# COMPACT_ATOMS: atom_id res chain seq x y z
N MET A 1 -44.21 21.65 60.27
CA MET A 1 -43.72 20.30 60.10
C MET A 1 -42.99 20.23 58.75
N GLY A 2 -41.77 20.67 58.72
CA GLY A 2 -40.86 20.57 57.60
C GLY A 2 -39.60 19.95 58.13
N GLY A 3 -39.15 18.89 57.52
CA GLY A 3 -37.88 18.29 57.85
C GLY A 3 -37.87 16.78 57.58
N LEU A 4 -36.87 16.31 56.91
CA LEU A 4 -36.52 14.91 56.65
C LEU A 4 -37.01 14.31 55.30
N LEU A 5 -36.54 14.90 54.18
CA LEU A 5 -36.24 14.16 52.96
C LEU A 5 -34.93 14.71 52.43
N SER A 6 -33.85 14.41 53.10
CA SER A 6 -32.50 14.66 52.63
C SER A 6 -31.68 13.38 52.72
N ASP A 7 -31.00 13.08 51.65
CA ASP A 7 -29.69 12.39 51.67
C ASP A 7 -29.61 10.87 51.59
N SER A 8 -30.61 10.13 51.10
CA SER A 8 -30.41 8.70 50.76
C SER A 8 -30.00 8.40 49.31
N SER A 9 -30.01 9.40 48.41
CA SER A 9 -29.66 9.19 47.01
C SER A 9 -28.14 9.37 46.73
N LEU A 10 -27.44 10.17 47.50
CA LEU A 10 -26.02 10.49 47.32
C LEU A 10 -25.05 9.30 47.44
N PRO A 11 -25.26 8.33 48.38
CA PRO A 11 -24.40 7.17 48.43
C PRO A 11 -24.53 6.23 47.23
N LEU A 12 -25.74 6.01 46.75
CA LEU A 12 -26.01 5.12 45.58
C LEU A 12 -25.45 5.67 44.27
N GLU A 13 -25.57 6.97 44.02
CA GLU A 13 -24.99 7.61 42.83
C GLU A 13 -23.45 7.58 42.88
N LYS A 14 -22.83 7.78 44.04
CA LYS A 14 -21.38 7.69 44.23
C LYS A 14 -20.87 6.24 44.05
N GLU A 15 -21.58 5.24 44.54
CA GLU A 15 -21.24 3.83 44.35
C GLU A 15 -21.38 3.37 42.89
N ILE A 16 -22.45 3.76 42.20
CA ILE A 16 -22.65 3.50 40.76
C ILE A 16 -21.54 4.17 39.96
N SER A 17 -21.15 5.41 40.30
CA SER A 17 -20.06 6.13 39.63
C SER A 17 -18.70 5.45 39.88
N ALA A 18 -18.43 4.98 41.09
CA ALA A 18 -17.19 4.27 41.44
C ALA A 18 -17.09 2.89 40.76
N ALA A 19 -18.19 2.12 40.69
CA ALA A 19 -18.25 0.83 40.00
C ALA A 19 -18.06 1.02 38.46
N ASP A 20 -18.66 2.06 37.89
CA ASP A 20 -18.48 2.38 36.49
C ASP A 20 -17.01 2.78 36.17
N ARG A 21 -16.38 3.60 37.02
CA ARG A 21 -14.97 3.97 36.92
C ARG A 21 -14.05 2.76 37.03
N ARG A 22 -14.29 1.86 38.01
CA ARG A 22 -13.51 0.62 38.20
C ARG A 22 -13.60 -0.28 36.95
N SER A 23 -14.81 -0.44 36.41
CA SER A 23 -15.02 -1.24 35.18
C SER A 23 -14.28 -0.69 33.96
N ARG A 24 -14.22 0.64 33.79
CA ARG A 24 -13.45 1.29 32.72
C ARG A 24 -11.95 1.09 32.88
N LEU A 25 -11.44 1.16 34.13
CA LEU A 25 -10.03 0.92 34.43
C LEU A 25 -9.62 -0.53 34.11
N VAL A 26 -10.45 -1.51 34.50
CA VAL A 26 -10.20 -2.92 34.17
C VAL A 26 -10.12 -3.12 32.64
N VAL A 27 -11.07 -2.58 31.91
CA VAL A 27 -11.04 -2.64 30.42
C VAL A 27 -9.77 -2.01 29.86
N ALA A 28 -9.45 -0.78 30.32
CA ALA A 28 -8.27 -0.07 29.85
C ALA A 28 -6.97 -0.86 30.14
N ALA A 29 -6.86 -1.44 31.33
CA ALA A 29 -5.70 -2.24 31.71
C ALA A 29 -5.54 -3.51 30.83
N VAL A 30 -6.62 -4.29 30.63
CA VAL A 30 -6.56 -5.53 29.85
C VAL A 30 -6.27 -5.23 28.39
N VAL A 31 -6.92 -4.20 27.80
CA VAL A 31 -6.67 -3.78 26.42
C VAL A 31 -5.24 -3.25 26.25
N ALA A 32 -4.73 -2.48 27.22
CA ALA A 32 -3.35 -2.00 27.19
C ALA A 32 -2.34 -3.17 27.27
N VAL A 33 -2.61 -4.19 28.08
CA VAL A 33 -1.79 -5.41 28.12
C VAL A 33 -1.81 -6.14 26.77
N ALA A 34 -2.98 -6.27 26.12
CA ALA A 34 -3.07 -6.88 24.79
C ALA A 34 -2.27 -6.10 23.74
N SER A 35 -2.35 -4.76 23.77
CA SER A 35 -1.55 -3.89 22.89
C SER A 35 -0.04 -4.00 23.19
N LEU A 36 0.33 -4.12 24.48
CA LEU A 36 1.72 -4.31 24.87
C LEU A 36 2.28 -5.66 24.41
N VAL A 37 1.48 -6.73 24.48
CA VAL A 37 1.89 -8.05 23.96
C VAL A 37 2.13 -7.98 22.44
N ALA A 38 1.25 -7.29 21.70
CA ALA A 38 1.46 -7.07 20.27
C ALA A 38 2.77 -6.29 20.00
N PHE A 39 3.06 -5.26 20.77
CA PHE A 39 4.28 -4.48 20.67
C PHE A 39 5.54 -5.30 21.01
N ILE A 40 5.49 -6.11 22.08
CA ILE A 40 6.60 -6.97 22.49
C ILE A 40 6.91 -8.03 21.42
N ALA A 41 5.87 -8.61 20.80
CA ALA A 41 6.05 -9.58 19.71
C ALA A 41 6.85 -9.01 18.52
N MET A 42 6.77 -7.68 18.30
CA MET A 42 7.48 -6.96 17.24
C MET A 42 8.90 -6.49 17.63
N ARG A 43 9.49 -7.05 18.71
CA ARG A 43 10.88 -6.78 19.09
C ARG A 43 11.20 -5.29 19.33
N PRO A 44 10.64 -4.66 20.36
CA PRO A 44 10.88 -3.24 20.65
C PRO A 44 12.36 -2.91 20.85
N ASP A 45 13.18 -3.86 21.31
CA ASP A 45 14.64 -3.73 21.40
C ASP A 45 15.31 -3.45 20.06
N LYS A 46 14.68 -3.85 18.95
CA LYS A 46 15.16 -3.60 17.56
C LYS A 46 14.47 -2.40 16.91
N ILE A 47 13.22 -2.09 17.30
CA ILE A 47 12.49 -0.92 16.80
C ILE A 47 13.28 0.38 17.10
N PHE A 48 13.86 0.48 18.29
CA PHE A 48 14.61 1.68 18.70
C PHE A 48 16.07 1.75 18.23
N LEU A 49 16.54 0.80 17.40
CA LEU A 49 17.80 0.97 16.68
C LEU A 49 17.62 1.98 15.54
N ALA A 50 18.61 2.83 15.29
CA ALA A 50 18.55 3.83 14.21
C ALA A 50 18.68 3.23 12.80
N ASN A 51 19.02 1.95 12.69
CA ASN A 51 19.27 1.25 11.43
C ASN A 51 18.07 1.31 10.47
N THR A 52 18.35 1.36 9.18
CA THR A 52 17.38 1.34 8.08
C THR A 52 16.65 0.00 8.01
N PRO A 53 15.32 -0.08 8.17
CA PRO A 53 14.60 -1.36 8.18
C PRO A 53 14.76 -2.11 6.86
N SER A 54 14.79 -3.44 6.94
CA SER A 54 14.93 -4.37 5.82
C SER A 54 13.83 -5.43 5.86
N GLY A 55 13.90 -6.43 5.01
CA GLY A 55 13.03 -7.61 5.02
C GLY A 55 11.80 -7.50 4.13
N GLY A 56 11.63 -8.46 3.22
CA GLY A 56 10.53 -8.47 2.26
C GLY A 56 10.41 -7.14 1.52
N ASP A 57 9.18 -6.71 1.26
CA ASP A 57 8.90 -5.41 0.63
C ASP A 57 9.17 -4.24 1.58
N MET A 58 9.15 -4.47 2.90
CA MET A 58 9.40 -3.43 3.89
C MET A 58 10.71 -2.70 3.65
N GLY A 59 11.76 -3.44 3.24
CA GLY A 59 13.07 -2.87 2.96
C GLY A 59 13.05 -1.82 1.84
N ALA A 60 12.30 -2.07 0.76
CA ALA A 60 12.18 -1.14 -0.36
C ALA A 60 11.22 0.03 -0.04
N HIS A 61 10.22 -0.15 0.82
CA HIS A 61 9.33 0.94 1.26
C HIS A 61 10.06 2.11 1.93
N VAL A 62 11.32 1.92 2.34
CA VAL A 62 12.15 2.99 2.92
C VAL A 62 12.29 4.20 1.99
N LEU A 63 12.36 3.99 0.68
CA LEU A 63 12.51 5.08 -0.29
C LEU A 63 11.32 6.05 -0.28
N ILE A 64 10.09 5.54 -0.11
CA ILE A 64 8.86 6.32 -0.31
C ILE A 64 8.74 7.51 0.66
N PRO A 65 8.85 7.35 2.00
CA PRO A 65 8.81 8.50 2.91
C PRO A 65 10.03 9.40 2.78
N ALA A 66 11.21 8.86 2.43
CA ALA A 66 12.39 9.65 2.17
C ALA A 66 12.18 10.57 0.96
N TYR A 67 11.71 10.04 -0.17
CA TYR A 67 11.36 10.82 -1.36
C TYR A 67 10.27 11.87 -1.08
N LEU A 68 9.25 11.50 -0.30
CA LEU A 68 8.22 12.44 0.14
C LEU A 68 8.82 13.61 0.94
N ARG A 69 9.74 13.33 1.88
CA ARG A 69 10.42 14.33 2.71
C ARG A 69 11.33 15.23 1.89
N ASP A 70 12.16 14.64 1.02
CA ASP A 70 13.30 15.31 0.40
C ASP A 70 12.94 15.97 -0.94
N THR A 71 11.90 15.47 -1.64
CA THR A 71 11.56 15.93 -3.00
C THR A 71 10.13 16.49 -3.09
N LEU A 72 9.11 15.73 -2.65
CA LEU A 72 7.72 16.14 -2.86
C LEU A 72 7.30 17.30 -1.95
N LEU A 73 7.53 17.19 -0.65
CA LEU A 73 7.14 18.24 0.29
C LEU A 73 7.85 19.59 0.06
N PRO A 74 9.17 19.63 -0.23
CA PRO A 74 9.84 20.88 -0.59
C PRO A 74 9.26 21.53 -1.86
N SER A 75 8.79 20.75 -2.82
CA SER A 75 8.10 21.24 -4.02
C SER A 75 6.60 21.57 -3.80
N GLY A 76 6.11 21.48 -2.55
CA GLY A 76 4.71 21.76 -2.21
C GLY A 76 3.73 20.67 -2.68
N ARG A 77 4.20 19.45 -2.90
CA ARG A 77 3.41 18.33 -3.44
C ARG A 77 3.26 17.21 -2.40
N LEU A 78 2.15 16.49 -2.47
CA LEU A 78 1.92 15.23 -1.75
C LEU A 78 1.93 14.03 -2.71
N LEU A 79 1.62 14.28 -3.97
CA LEU A 79 1.64 13.34 -5.09
C LEU A 79 2.53 13.96 -6.17
N GLY A 80 3.33 13.18 -6.85
CA GLY A 80 4.22 13.72 -7.87
C GLY A 80 4.86 12.63 -8.70
N TRP A 81 5.94 12.97 -9.37
CA TRP A 81 6.72 12.06 -10.20
C TRP A 81 8.02 11.70 -9.48
N SER A 82 8.46 10.46 -9.60
CA SER A 82 9.78 10.00 -9.18
C SER A 82 10.49 9.31 -10.34
N ASN A 83 11.76 9.62 -10.52
CA ASN A 83 12.63 8.94 -11.48
C ASN A 83 13.41 7.77 -10.84
N ASP A 84 13.25 7.51 -9.54
CA ASP A 84 14.09 6.60 -8.76
C ASP A 84 13.93 5.14 -9.18
N TRP A 85 12.73 4.75 -9.62
CA TRP A 85 12.43 3.39 -10.08
C TRP A 85 11.88 3.35 -11.49
N TYR A 86 12.13 2.24 -12.19
CA TYR A 86 11.68 2.02 -13.57
C TYR A 86 12.22 3.10 -14.54
N ALA A 87 11.42 3.49 -15.49
CA ALA A 87 11.64 4.70 -16.28
C ALA A 87 10.89 5.90 -15.69
N GLY A 88 10.77 5.95 -14.36
CA GLY A 88 9.95 6.90 -13.64
C GLY A 88 8.51 6.42 -13.44
N PHE A 89 7.86 6.92 -12.37
CA PHE A 89 6.49 6.54 -12.00
C PHE A 89 5.80 7.62 -11.15
N PRO A 90 4.44 7.63 -11.12
CA PRO A 90 3.67 8.60 -10.33
C PRO A 90 3.68 8.20 -8.83
N MET A 91 4.59 8.79 -8.07
CA MET A 91 4.78 8.54 -6.64
C MET A 91 3.53 8.91 -5.84
N LEU A 92 3.06 7.95 -5.03
CA LEU A 92 1.88 8.05 -4.14
C LEU A 92 0.52 8.21 -4.83
N TYR A 93 0.41 8.13 -6.16
CA TYR A 93 -0.91 8.16 -6.83
C TYR A 93 -1.72 6.90 -6.55
N PHE A 94 -1.09 5.73 -6.56
CA PHE A 94 -1.73 4.42 -6.39
C PHE A 94 -1.41 3.76 -5.04
N TYR A 95 -0.53 4.38 -4.24
CA TYR A 95 -0.17 3.92 -2.89
C TYR A 95 -0.60 4.93 -1.82
N PHE A 96 -0.67 4.46 -0.58
CA PHE A 96 -1.37 5.10 0.52
C PHE A 96 -0.49 6.14 1.22
N PRO A 97 -0.84 7.44 1.20
CA PRO A 97 0.07 8.49 1.66
C PRO A 97 0.17 8.62 3.19
N LEU A 98 -0.83 8.19 3.97
CA LEU A 98 -0.87 8.50 5.41
C LEU A 98 0.29 7.88 6.20
N PRO A 99 0.67 6.60 6.05
CA PRO A 99 1.81 6.07 6.78
C PRO A 99 3.12 6.79 6.44
N ALA A 100 3.36 7.12 5.18
CA ALA A 100 4.55 7.88 4.76
C ALA A 100 4.57 9.28 5.37
N LEU A 101 3.44 10.00 5.37
CA LEU A 101 3.33 11.31 6.04
C LEU A 101 3.62 11.24 7.53
N VAL A 102 3.14 10.19 8.22
CA VAL A 102 3.41 10.02 9.66
C VAL A 102 4.87 9.66 9.92
N ILE A 103 5.53 8.89 9.04
CA ILE A 103 6.97 8.62 9.13
C ILE A 103 7.75 9.94 9.02
N VAL A 104 7.47 10.76 8.02
CA VAL A 104 8.11 12.08 7.83
C VAL A 104 7.89 12.99 9.03
N LEU A 105 6.68 13.01 9.59
CA LEU A 105 6.38 13.81 10.79
C LEU A 105 7.18 13.35 12.02
N LEU A 106 7.31 12.04 12.22
CA LEU A 106 8.09 11.48 13.34
C LEU A 106 9.59 11.64 13.13
N ASP A 107 10.07 11.64 11.90
CA ASP A 107 11.47 11.87 11.54
C ASP A 107 11.97 13.27 11.93
N LEU A 108 11.07 14.23 12.14
CA LEU A 108 11.44 15.54 12.72
C LEU A 108 11.94 15.45 14.17
N LEU A 109 11.66 14.35 14.86
CA LEU A 109 11.93 14.18 16.30
C LEU A 109 12.78 12.94 16.60
N LEU A 110 12.78 11.95 15.72
CA LEU A 110 13.38 10.63 15.90
C LEU A 110 14.27 10.29 14.70
N PRO A 111 15.31 9.46 14.84
CA PRO A 111 16.02 8.94 13.69
C PRO A 111 15.07 8.25 12.69
N TYR A 112 15.29 8.45 11.39
CA TYR A 112 14.40 7.96 10.32
C TYR A 112 14.03 6.47 10.45
N GLY A 113 15.03 5.60 10.68
CA GLY A 113 14.80 4.16 10.85
C GLY A 113 13.94 3.83 12.07
N VAL A 114 14.01 4.63 13.16
CA VAL A 114 13.13 4.48 14.34
C VAL A 114 11.72 4.95 14.01
N ALA A 115 11.58 6.12 13.38
CA ALA A 115 10.29 6.66 12.97
C ALA A 115 9.54 5.66 12.06
N PHE A 116 10.24 5.12 11.07
CA PHE A 116 9.68 4.12 10.14
C PHE A 116 9.19 2.87 10.90
N LYS A 117 10.06 2.25 11.72
CA LYS A 117 9.74 1.02 12.46
C LYS A 117 8.59 1.21 13.45
N LEU A 118 8.52 2.36 14.14
CA LEU A 118 7.38 2.69 15.01
C LEU A 118 6.07 2.73 14.22
N VAL A 119 6.08 3.34 13.04
CA VAL A 119 4.88 3.43 12.19
C VAL A 119 4.42 2.04 11.74
N THR A 120 5.31 1.12 11.43
CA THR A 120 4.92 -0.23 11.01
C THR A 120 4.11 -1.00 12.06
N VAL A 121 4.32 -0.75 13.35
CA VAL A 121 3.65 -1.51 14.43
C VAL A 121 2.35 -0.89 14.93
N VAL A 122 2.05 0.37 14.58
CA VAL A 122 0.87 1.10 15.11
C VAL A 122 -0.45 0.37 14.86
N GLY A 123 -0.63 -0.21 13.66
CA GLY A 123 -1.85 -0.93 13.31
C GLY A 123 -2.12 -2.12 14.24
N LEU A 124 -1.08 -2.89 14.56
CA LEU A 124 -1.16 -4.04 15.46
C LEU A 124 -1.44 -3.61 16.91
N VAL A 125 -0.77 -2.55 17.38
CA VAL A 125 -0.97 -1.99 18.73
C VAL A 125 -2.36 -1.37 18.88
N ALA A 126 -2.91 -0.77 17.83
CA ALA A 126 -4.23 -0.18 17.81
C ALA A 126 -5.38 -1.20 17.67
N LEU A 127 -5.09 -2.44 17.25
CA LEU A 127 -6.11 -3.44 16.99
C LEU A 127 -6.89 -3.88 18.26
N PRO A 128 -6.29 -4.16 19.41
CA PRO A 128 -7.04 -4.51 20.62
C PRO A 128 -8.06 -3.45 21.06
N PRO A 129 -7.71 -2.16 21.19
CA PRO A 129 -8.69 -1.12 21.52
C PRO A 129 -9.77 -0.95 20.44
N ALA A 130 -9.42 -1.07 19.15
CA ALA A 130 -10.37 -1.00 18.05
C ALA A 130 -11.38 -2.15 18.07
N SER A 131 -10.91 -3.37 18.28
CA SER A 131 -11.73 -4.57 18.39
C SER A 131 -12.67 -4.52 19.61
N TYR A 132 -12.17 -4.11 20.78
CA TYR A 132 -13.02 -3.88 21.95
C TYR A 132 -14.10 -2.82 21.66
N TYR A 133 -13.71 -1.69 21.05
CA TYR A 133 -14.64 -0.60 20.76
C TYR A 133 -15.74 -1.05 19.77
N PHE A 134 -15.38 -1.82 18.74
CA PHE A 134 -16.32 -2.41 17.79
C PHE A 134 -17.30 -3.36 18.49
N ALA A 135 -16.80 -4.33 19.27
CA ALA A 135 -17.63 -5.26 20.03
C ALA A 135 -18.59 -4.52 21.00
N ARG A 136 -18.09 -3.51 21.70
CA ARG A 136 -18.90 -2.71 22.63
C ARG A 136 -19.98 -1.92 21.92
N SER A 137 -19.69 -1.41 20.74
CA SER A 137 -20.61 -0.61 19.92
C SER A 137 -21.80 -1.44 19.41
N MET A 138 -21.62 -2.74 19.19
CA MET A 138 -22.71 -3.66 18.82
C MET A 138 -23.75 -3.85 19.96
N GLY A 139 -23.41 -3.47 21.20
CA GLY A 139 -24.32 -3.49 22.36
C GLY A 139 -24.00 -4.51 23.42
N PHE A 140 -22.95 -5.28 23.30
CA PHE A 140 -22.53 -6.24 24.32
C PHE A 140 -22.14 -5.54 25.62
N ALA A 141 -22.40 -6.19 26.77
CA ALA A 141 -21.95 -5.75 28.07
C ALA A 141 -20.42 -5.65 28.08
N ARG A 142 -19.85 -4.74 28.92
CA ARG A 142 -18.40 -4.51 28.95
C ARG A 142 -17.56 -5.78 29.14
N PRO A 143 -17.89 -6.70 30.11
CA PRO A 143 -17.10 -7.93 30.27
C PRO A 143 -17.13 -8.82 29.00
N VAL A 144 -18.32 -8.95 28.36
CA VAL A 144 -18.48 -9.73 27.13
C VAL A 144 -17.73 -9.10 25.96
N ALA A 145 -17.87 -7.78 25.81
CA ALA A 145 -17.15 -7.03 24.77
C ALA A 145 -15.63 -7.07 24.96
N LEU A 146 -15.14 -7.15 26.22
CA LEU A 146 -13.73 -7.29 26.53
C LEU A 146 -13.19 -8.63 26.04
N VAL A 147 -13.85 -9.74 26.38
CA VAL A 147 -13.43 -11.08 25.91
C VAL A 147 -13.51 -11.16 24.40
N GLY A 148 -14.61 -10.70 23.78
CA GLY A 148 -14.77 -10.69 22.33
C GLY A 148 -13.72 -9.83 21.63
N GLY A 149 -13.47 -8.63 22.16
CA GLY A 149 -12.51 -7.70 21.57
C GLY A 149 -11.06 -8.18 21.66
N VAL A 150 -10.65 -8.72 22.82
CA VAL A 150 -9.32 -9.31 22.96
C VAL A 150 -9.17 -10.54 22.08
N ALA A 151 -10.13 -11.49 22.13
CA ALA A 151 -10.10 -12.67 21.25
C ALA A 151 -10.06 -12.28 19.77
N GLY A 152 -10.91 -11.34 19.33
CA GLY A 152 -10.90 -10.84 17.97
C GLY A 152 -9.54 -10.29 17.55
N SER A 153 -8.87 -9.55 18.44
CA SER A 153 -7.54 -9.01 18.11
C SER A 153 -6.45 -10.08 18.02
N THR A 154 -6.60 -11.25 18.66
CA THR A 154 -5.57 -12.30 18.62
C THR A 154 -5.42 -12.99 17.26
N PHE A 155 -6.35 -12.77 16.30
CA PHE A 155 -6.14 -13.23 14.91
C PHE A 155 -4.84 -12.68 14.31
N MET A 156 -4.36 -11.52 14.78
CA MET A 156 -3.10 -10.94 14.31
C MET A 156 -1.88 -11.85 14.52
N PHE A 157 -1.99 -12.82 15.42
CA PHE A 157 -0.94 -13.80 15.72
C PHE A 157 -1.03 -15.09 14.89
N MET A 158 -1.96 -15.17 13.92
CA MET A 158 -1.96 -16.27 12.96
C MET A 158 -0.71 -16.20 12.08
N GLU A 159 0.03 -17.31 11.99
CA GLU A 159 1.24 -17.43 11.17
C GLU A 159 1.07 -18.33 9.95
N THR A 160 -0.18 -18.58 9.55
CA THR A 160 -0.55 -19.40 8.38
C THR A 160 -0.53 -18.63 7.06
N PHE A 161 -0.45 -17.30 7.11
CA PHE A 161 -0.34 -16.42 5.92
C PHE A 161 0.55 -15.21 6.22
N SER A 162 1.15 -14.61 5.16
CA SER A 162 2.12 -13.51 5.30
C SER A 162 1.93 -12.34 4.34
N ILE A 163 0.92 -12.39 3.44
CA ILE A 163 0.69 -11.34 2.44
C ILE A 163 -0.78 -10.91 2.31
N PHE A 164 -1.69 -11.45 3.16
CA PHE A 164 -3.11 -11.10 3.07
C PHE A 164 -3.45 -9.80 3.80
N GLY A 165 -2.60 -9.37 4.74
CA GLY A 165 -2.77 -8.17 5.55
C GLY A 165 -3.32 -8.45 6.96
N GLY A 166 -3.15 -7.49 7.89
CA GLY A 166 -3.75 -7.44 9.21
C GLY A 166 -3.12 -8.29 10.31
N ASN A 167 -2.28 -9.28 9.99
CA ASN A 167 -1.51 -10.07 10.97
C ASN A 167 -0.05 -9.57 11.09
N THR A 168 0.68 -10.10 12.05
CA THR A 168 2.08 -9.73 12.31
C THR A 168 2.99 -10.04 11.12
N LEU A 169 2.84 -11.20 10.48
CA LEU A 169 3.68 -11.60 9.35
C LEU A 169 3.42 -10.72 8.12
N SER A 170 2.16 -10.42 7.78
CA SER A 170 1.86 -9.50 6.68
C SER A 170 2.39 -8.10 6.95
N THR A 171 2.32 -7.64 8.19
CA THR A 171 2.90 -6.35 8.61
C THR A 171 4.41 -6.32 8.37
N LEU A 172 5.12 -7.42 8.70
CA LEU A 172 6.56 -7.56 8.50
C LEU A 172 6.93 -7.79 7.02
N ALA A 173 6.03 -8.35 6.23
CA ALA A 173 6.21 -8.47 4.78
C ALA A 173 6.19 -7.10 4.06
N GLY A 174 5.57 -6.06 4.66
CA GLY A 174 5.41 -4.72 4.07
C GLY A 174 4.00 -4.17 4.13
N GLU A 175 2.99 -5.00 4.50
CA GLU A 175 1.57 -4.66 4.54
C GLU A 175 1.14 -3.88 5.80
N TYR A 176 2.03 -3.08 6.38
CA TYR A 176 1.73 -2.31 7.58
C TYR A 176 0.63 -1.27 7.37
N SER A 177 0.52 -0.72 6.16
CA SER A 177 -0.57 0.20 5.78
C SER A 177 -1.94 -0.47 5.91
N PHE A 178 -2.06 -1.75 5.49
CA PHE A 178 -3.26 -2.56 5.68
C PHE A 178 -3.59 -2.72 7.16
N SER A 179 -2.60 -3.02 8.00
CA SER A 179 -2.80 -3.22 9.45
C SER A 179 -3.32 -1.95 10.14
N TRP A 180 -2.83 -0.77 9.73
CA TRP A 180 -3.37 0.52 10.19
C TRP A 180 -4.83 0.70 9.80
N SER A 181 -5.09 0.54 8.50
CA SER A 181 -6.41 0.71 7.93
C SER A 181 -7.41 -0.27 8.54
N PHE A 182 -6.98 -1.52 8.84
CA PHE A 182 -7.80 -2.53 9.47
C PHE A 182 -8.24 -2.10 10.89
N ALA A 183 -7.32 -1.62 11.73
CA ALA A 183 -7.67 -1.12 13.06
C ALA A 183 -8.59 0.12 12.99
N LEU A 184 -8.28 1.08 12.11
CA LEU A 184 -9.11 2.27 11.88
C LEU A 184 -10.52 1.91 11.38
N SER A 185 -10.63 0.90 10.52
CA SER A 185 -11.89 0.41 9.99
C SER A 185 -12.84 -0.10 11.07
N LEU A 186 -12.32 -0.79 12.08
CA LEU A 186 -13.10 -1.24 13.23
C LEU A 186 -13.55 -0.07 14.12
N PHE A 187 -12.70 0.94 14.32
CA PHE A 187 -13.10 2.19 14.98
C PHE A 187 -14.21 2.89 14.20
N TYR A 188 -14.07 3.03 12.89
CA TYR A 188 -15.08 3.62 12.03
C TYR A 188 -16.43 2.90 12.16
N LEU A 189 -16.46 1.58 11.96
CA LEU A 189 -17.69 0.79 12.10
C LEU A 189 -18.30 0.93 13.50
N GLY A 190 -17.48 0.87 14.55
CA GLY A 190 -17.92 1.08 15.92
C GLY A 190 -18.57 2.45 16.12
N MET A 191 -17.98 3.52 15.55
CA MET A 191 -18.53 4.88 15.62
C MET A 191 -19.87 4.99 14.91
N VAL A 192 -19.98 4.46 13.68
CA VAL A 192 -21.22 4.53 12.90
C VAL A 192 -22.33 3.69 13.54
N ILE A 193 -22.03 2.48 14.05
CA ILE A 193 -22.96 1.67 14.82
C ILE A 193 -23.50 2.46 16.03
N ARG A 194 -22.59 3.06 16.79
CA ARG A 194 -22.95 3.85 17.97
C ARG A 194 -23.80 5.06 17.60
N ASN A 195 -23.44 5.78 16.55
CA ASN A 195 -24.19 6.93 16.06
C ASN A 195 -25.63 6.57 15.70
N THR A 196 -25.84 5.42 15.04
CA THR A 196 -27.18 4.94 14.71
C THR A 196 -27.97 4.48 15.94
N ARG A 197 -27.33 3.80 16.90
CA ARG A 197 -27.94 3.34 18.15
C ARG A 197 -28.35 4.50 19.06
N GLU A 198 -27.48 5.50 19.22
CA GLU A 198 -27.71 6.69 20.04
C GLU A 198 -28.50 7.79 19.27
N ARG A 199 -28.92 7.50 18.04
CA ARG A 199 -29.66 8.44 17.15
C ARG A 199 -28.98 9.79 16.95
N ARG A 200 -27.65 9.81 16.95
CA ARG A 200 -26.84 11.04 16.76
C ARG A 200 -26.75 11.47 15.28
N GLY A 201 -26.87 10.52 14.34
CA GLY A 201 -26.63 10.79 12.91
C GLY A 201 -25.16 11.05 12.60
N PHE A 202 -24.88 12.03 11.76
CA PHE A 202 -23.52 12.41 11.37
C PHE A 202 -22.66 12.84 12.54
N THR A 203 -21.39 12.39 12.55
CA THR A 203 -20.35 12.88 13.46
C THR A 203 -19.04 13.09 12.70
N ALA A 204 -18.40 14.25 12.94
CA ALA A 204 -17.12 14.59 12.32
C ALA A 204 -16.02 13.55 12.60
N GLY A 205 -15.96 13.00 13.83
CA GLY A 205 -14.97 11.99 14.18
C GLY A 205 -15.06 10.73 13.33
N ALA A 206 -16.28 10.25 13.02
CA ALA A 206 -16.45 9.08 12.15
C ALA A 206 -15.99 9.39 10.70
N ALA A 207 -16.24 10.59 10.20
CA ALA A 207 -15.79 11.03 8.88
C ALA A 207 -14.25 11.12 8.80
N VAL A 208 -13.62 11.68 9.83
CA VAL A 208 -12.15 11.73 9.93
C VAL A 208 -11.56 10.31 9.97
N VAL A 209 -12.12 9.41 10.79
CA VAL A 209 -11.60 8.03 10.86
C VAL A 209 -11.80 7.30 9.53
N LEU A 210 -12.89 7.53 8.79
CA LEU A 210 -13.06 6.97 7.45
C LEU A 210 -12.01 7.51 6.47
N ALA A 211 -11.75 8.81 6.49
CA ALA A 211 -10.70 9.42 5.67
C ALA A 211 -9.31 8.82 5.97
N LEU A 212 -8.95 8.70 7.25
CA LEU A 212 -7.70 8.05 7.66
C LEU A 212 -7.63 6.58 7.24
N THR A 213 -8.77 5.85 7.30
CA THR A 213 -8.87 4.47 6.79
C THR A 213 -8.56 4.42 5.29
N ALA A 214 -9.15 5.32 4.50
CA ALA A 214 -8.94 5.38 3.06
C ALA A 214 -7.47 5.72 2.71
N LEU A 215 -6.89 6.70 3.38
CA LEU A 215 -5.51 7.13 3.18
C LEU A 215 -4.47 6.10 3.66
N CYS A 216 -4.90 5.03 4.35
CA CYS A 216 -4.05 3.89 4.69
C CYS A 216 -4.22 2.70 3.75
N HIS A 217 -5.46 2.37 3.27
CA HIS A 217 -5.64 1.23 2.37
C HIS A 217 -7.05 1.19 1.74
N ILE A 218 -7.09 1.06 0.39
CA ILE A 218 -8.35 1.09 -0.36
C ILE A 218 -9.24 -0.14 -0.12
N ILE A 219 -8.67 -1.35 -0.06
CA ILE A 219 -9.46 -2.59 0.10
C ILE A 219 -10.19 -2.61 1.44
N THR A 220 -9.51 -2.24 2.53
CA THR A 220 -10.13 -2.14 3.86
C THR A 220 -11.24 -1.10 3.88
N THR A 221 -11.06 0.01 3.16
CA THR A 221 -12.08 1.06 3.00
C THR A 221 -13.30 0.52 2.26
N LEU A 222 -13.12 -0.19 1.16
CA LEU A 222 -14.20 -0.86 0.43
C LEU A 222 -15.00 -1.79 1.35
N VAL A 223 -14.30 -2.66 2.09
CA VAL A 223 -14.94 -3.61 3.02
C VAL A 223 -15.81 -2.91 4.04
N VAL A 224 -15.32 -1.82 4.67
CA VAL A 224 -16.10 -1.17 5.74
C VAL A 224 -17.18 -0.22 5.23
N VAL A 225 -17.03 0.31 4.02
CA VAL A 225 -18.11 1.01 3.32
C VAL A 225 -19.27 0.04 3.10
N VAL A 226 -19.01 -1.14 2.52
CA VAL A 226 -20.02 -2.20 2.33
C VAL A 226 -20.57 -2.68 3.67
N ALA A 227 -19.72 -2.90 4.69
CA ALA A 227 -20.14 -3.34 6.02
C ALA A 227 -21.05 -2.32 6.74
N SER A 228 -21.00 -1.05 6.37
CA SER A 228 -21.89 -0.04 6.95
C SER A 228 -23.26 0.07 6.27
N LEU A 229 -23.48 -0.53 5.08
CA LEU A 229 -24.76 -0.49 4.35
C LEU A 229 -25.97 -0.96 5.18
N PRO A 230 -25.91 -2.04 5.98
CA PRO A 230 -27.07 -2.47 6.78
C PRO A 230 -27.54 -1.40 7.78
N LEU A 231 -26.68 -0.45 8.14
CA LEU A 231 -27.03 0.64 9.05
C LEU A 231 -27.90 1.71 8.39
N LEU A 232 -27.99 1.78 7.06
CA LEU A 232 -28.88 2.68 6.34
C LEU A 232 -30.36 2.45 6.72
N LEU A 233 -30.73 1.21 7.03
CA LEU A 233 -32.06 0.83 7.45
C LEU A 233 -32.43 1.28 8.87
N ARG A 234 -31.46 1.83 9.62
CA ARG A 234 -31.68 2.34 10.97
C ARG A 234 -32.16 3.78 10.98
N ARG A 235 -32.92 4.16 12.01
CA ARG A 235 -33.29 5.58 12.21
C ARG A 235 -32.02 6.44 12.35
N LYS A 236 -31.92 7.52 11.57
CA LYS A 236 -30.71 8.33 11.39
C LYS A 236 -29.54 7.61 10.67
N GLY A 237 -29.77 6.40 10.14
CA GLY A 237 -28.81 5.65 9.35
C GLY A 237 -28.28 6.43 8.15
N PRO A 238 -29.14 6.99 7.27
CA PRO A 238 -28.67 7.77 6.13
C PRO A 238 -27.72 8.91 6.52
N SER A 239 -28.05 9.68 7.55
CA SER A 239 -27.17 10.75 8.04
C SER A 239 -25.87 10.21 8.68
N ALA A 240 -25.93 9.07 9.39
CA ALA A 240 -24.77 8.48 10.04
C ALA A 240 -23.83 7.76 9.07
N VAL A 241 -24.32 7.32 7.92
CA VAL A 241 -23.56 6.57 6.91
C VAL A 241 -23.22 7.47 5.74
N VAL A 242 -24.21 7.95 4.97
CA VAL A 242 -23.99 8.76 3.76
C VAL A 242 -23.34 10.11 4.10
N GLY A 243 -23.78 10.78 5.18
CA GLY A 243 -23.16 12.02 5.64
C GLY A 243 -21.71 11.84 6.06
N VAL A 244 -21.38 10.67 6.69
CA VAL A 244 -20.00 10.34 7.05
C VAL A 244 -19.18 10.00 5.82
N TRP A 245 -19.73 9.26 4.84
CA TRP A 245 -19.04 8.97 3.57
C TRP A 245 -18.73 10.25 2.80
N GLY A 246 -19.73 11.13 2.62
CA GLY A 246 -19.54 12.38 1.88
C GLY A 246 -18.40 13.23 2.43
N VAL A 247 -18.37 13.45 3.75
CA VAL A 247 -17.31 14.24 4.38
C VAL A 247 -15.99 13.43 4.48
N GLY A 248 -16.05 12.14 4.77
CA GLY A 248 -14.85 11.29 4.88
C GLY A 248 -14.11 11.17 3.56
N PHE A 249 -14.80 10.89 2.46
CA PHE A 249 -14.20 10.87 1.14
C PHE A 249 -13.79 12.25 0.64
N ALA A 250 -14.52 13.31 0.99
CA ALA A 250 -14.09 14.69 0.69
C ALA A 250 -12.76 15.04 1.41
N LEU A 251 -12.55 14.58 2.65
CA LEU A 251 -11.28 14.78 3.36
C LEU A 251 -10.11 14.02 2.71
N ALA A 252 -10.36 12.88 2.09
CA ALA A 252 -9.36 12.09 1.38
C ALA A 252 -9.27 12.44 -0.11
N ALA A 253 -10.04 13.42 -0.60
CA ALA A 253 -10.23 13.65 -2.03
C ALA A 253 -8.95 14.10 -2.75
N PHE A 254 -8.01 14.77 -2.06
CA PHE A 254 -6.71 15.14 -2.63
C PHE A 254 -5.93 13.96 -3.18
N TRP A 255 -6.19 12.75 -2.66
CA TRP A 255 -5.60 11.48 -3.09
C TRP A 255 -6.62 10.59 -3.84
N ALA A 256 -7.84 10.47 -3.31
CA ALA A 256 -8.84 9.54 -3.86
C ALA A 256 -9.34 9.96 -5.26
N VAL A 257 -9.44 11.27 -5.55
CA VAL A 257 -9.86 11.73 -6.88
C VAL A 257 -8.80 11.46 -7.94
N PRO A 258 -7.51 11.82 -7.76
CA PRO A 258 -6.43 11.41 -8.66
C PRO A 258 -6.35 9.88 -8.84
N LEU A 259 -6.40 9.11 -7.77
CA LEU A 259 -6.40 7.64 -7.83
C LEU A 259 -7.47 7.10 -8.80
N VAL A 260 -8.73 7.53 -8.61
CA VAL A 260 -9.85 7.05 -9.44
C VAL A 260 -9.73 7.56 -10.88
N ALA A 261 -9.34 8.81 -11.07
CA ALA A 261 -9.19 9.41 -12.39
C ALA A 261 -8.03 8.80 -13.21
N ARG A 262 -7.07 8.15 -12.55
CA ARG A 262 -5.86 7.59 -13.16
C ARG A 262 -5.76 6.07 -13.06
N VAL A 263 -6.80 5.37 -12.62
CA VAL A 263 -6.77 3.91 -12.41
C VAL A 263 -6.39 3.12 -13.67
N ASP A 264 -6.71 3.64 -14.86
CA ASP A 264 -6.38 3.01 -16.14
C ASP A 264 -4.86 3.05 -16.43
N TYR A 265 -4.12 3.91 -15.75
CA TYR A 265 -2.66 4.02 -15.84
C TYR A 265 -1.92 3.22 -14.76
N SER A 266 -2.61 2.36 -14.05
CA SER A 266 -2.03 1.36 -13.14
C SER A 266 -1.87 0.01 -13.85
N SER A 267 -0.76 -0.68 -13.60
CA SER A 267 -0.55 -2.04 -14.11
C SER A 267 -1.35 -3.07 -13.35
N ASP A 268 -1.82 -4.09 -14.06
CA ASP A 268 -2.26 -5.35 -13.45
C ASP A 268 -1.05 -6.27 -13.30
N MET A 269 -0.87 -6.82 -12.10
CA MET A 269 0.22 -7.78 -11.83
C MET A 269 -0.14 -9.20 -12.27
N GLY A 270 -1.30 -9.44 -12.84
CA GLY A 270 -1.74 -10.78 -13.22
C GLY A 270 -1.82 -11.75 -12.04
N TRP A 271 -2.08 -11.23 -10.83
CA TRP A 271 -2.19 -12.06 -9.63
C TRP A 271 -3.24 -13.14 -9.81
N HIS A 272 -2.80 -14.40 -9.77
CA HIS A 272 -3.74 -15.51 -9.78
C HIS A 272 -4.59 -15.50 -8.49
N PRO A 273 -5.93 -15.45 -8.60
CA PRO A 273 -6.78 -15.51 -7.43
C PRO A 273 -6.54 -16.79 -6.64
N VAL A 274 -6.40 -16.65 -5.32
CA VAL A 274 -6.28 -17.81 -4.43
C VAL A 274 -7.56 -18.63 -4.52
N SER A 275 -7.42 -19.92 -4.79
CA SER A 275 -8.53 -20.86 -4.96
C SER A 275 -8.55 -21.97 -3.91
N ASP A 276 -7.50 -22.07 -3.11
CA ASP A 276 -7.36 -23.11 -2.11
C ASP A 276 -8.28 -22.84 -0.90
N LEU A 277 -9.23 -23.75 -0.66
CA LEU A 277 -10.15 -23.71 0.46
C LEU A 277 -9.44 -23.76 1.83
N TRP A 278 -8.23 -24.32 1.90
CA TRP A 278 -7.45 -24.32 3.13
C TRP A 278 -7.02 -22.92 3.55
N GLN A 279 -6.93 -21.99 2.60
CA GLN A 279 -6.70 -20.58 2.93
C GLN A 279 -7.94 -19.92 3.55
N VAL A 280 -9.15 -20.37 3.21
CA VAL A 280 -10.39 -19.88 3.86
C VAL A 280 -10.56 -20.51 5.25
N PHE A 281 -10.17 -21.78 5.41
CA PHE A 281 -10.34 -22.56 6.62
C PHE A 281 -9.00 -23.15 7.13
N PRO A 282 -7.98 -22.32 7.44
CA PRO A 282 -6.70 -22.83 7.93
C PRO A 282 -6.90 -23.57 9.27
N ARG A 283 -6.03 -24.52 9.57
CA ARG A 283 -6.16 -25.38 10.76
C ARG A 283 -6.25 -24.58 12.06
N ASP A 284 -5.52 -23.51 12.16
CA ASP A 284 -5.51 -22.62 13.35
C ASP A 284 -6.90 -22.01 13.64
N LEU A 285 -7.72 -21.90 12.60
CA LEU A 285 -9.08 -21.34 12.71
C LEU A 285 -10.10 -22.36 13.24
N TRP A 286 -9.88 -23.67 13.11
CA TRP A 286 -10.89 -24.69 13.40
C TRP A 286 -11.48 -24.64 14.80
N PRO A 287 -10.70 -24.54 15.90
CA PRO A 287 -11.29 -24.41 17.23
C PRO A 287 -12.13 -23.15 17.36
N MET A 288 -11.74 -22.08 16.69
CA MET A 288 -12.44 -20.80 16.72
C MET A 288 -13.72 -20.82 15.88
N LEU A 289 -13.78 -21.62 14.81
CA LEU A 289 -14.99 -21.75 13.95
C LEU A 289 -16.19 -22.29 14.76
N VAL A 290 -15.99 -23.33 15.56
CA VAL A 290 -17.08 -23.92 16.38
C VAL A 290 -17.56 -22.91 17.41
N LEU A 291 -16.64 -22.30 18.16
CA LEU A 291 -16.98 -21.28 19.16
C LEU A 291 -17.58 -20.03 18.50
N GLY A 292 -17.05 -19.62 17.35
CA GLY A 292 -17.51 -18.46 16.58
C GLY A 292 -18.93 -18.66 16.05
N ALA A 293 -19.24 -19.82 15.49
CA ALA A 293 -20.58 -20.15 15.03
C ALA A 293 -21.59 -20.15 16.20
N ALA A 294 -21.24 -20.76 17.33
CA ALA A 294 -22.07 -20.72 18.54
C ALA A 294 -22.25 -19.29 19.07
N GLY A 295 -21.21 -18.47 19.05
CA GLY A 295 -21.25 -17.06 19.46
C GLY A 295 -22.13 -16.22 18.55
N LEU A 296 -22.02 -16.40 17.24
CA LEU A 296 -22.88 -15.74 16.27
C LEU A 296 -24.34 -16.10 16.46
N ALA A 297 -24.66 -17.40 16.56
CA ALA A 297 -26.01 -17.88 16.79
C ALA A 297 -26.61 -17.29 18.10
N TRP A 298 -25.81 -17.25 19.18
CA TRP A 298 -26.27 -16.66 20.44
C TRP A 298 -26.45 -15.15 20.34
N ALA A 299 -25.53 -14.43 19.67
CA ALA A 299 -25.63 -12.98 19.47
C ALA A 299 -26.86 -12.59 18.66
N VAL A 300 -27.23 -13.36 17.61
CA VAL A 300 -28.45 -13.18 16.84
C VAL A 300 -29.69 -13.24 17.74
N SER A 301 -29.75 -14.18 18.67
CA SER A 301 -30.88 -14.31 19.60
C SER A 301 -31.05 -13.13 20.55
N ARG A 302 -30.00 -12.29 20.75
CA ARG A 302 -29.97 -11.16 21.71
C ARG A 302 -30.34 -9.81 21.08
N ARG A 303 -30.81 -9.76 19.84
CA ARG A 303 -31.19 -8.52 19.12
C ARG A 303 -30.07 -7.44 19.09
N MET A 304 -28.83 -7.86 19.02
CA MET A 304 -27.66 -6.96 18.88
C MET A 304 -27.62 -6.27 17.51
N THR A 305 -26.80 -5.21 17.39
CA THR A 305 -26.60 -4.54 16.09
C THR A 305 -25.52 -5.29 15.30
N LEU A 306 -25.88 -6.40 14.70
CA LEU A 306 -24.96 -7.34 14.04
C LEU A 306 -24.79 -7.11 12.54
N GLY A 307 -25.61 -6.26 11.89
CA GLY A 307 -25.55 -6.06 10.45
C GLY A 307 -24.12 -5.85 9.92
N PRO A 308 -23.33 -4.89 10.43
CA PRO A 308 -21.94 -4.71 10.01
C PRO A 308 -21.07 -5.96 10.21
N ALA A 309 -21.15 -6.62 11.36
CA ALA A 309 -20.36 -7.83 11.64
C ALA A 309 -20.74 -9.01 10.72
N LEU A 310 -22.02 -9.16 10.40
CA LEU A 310 -22.47 -10.15 9.41
C LEU A 310 -21.94 -9.83 8.02
N THR A 311 -21.89 -8.56 7.65
CA THR A 311 -21.32 -8.15 6.37
C THR A 311 -19.80 -8.40 6.33
N LEU A 312 -19.07 -8.24 7.47
CA LEU A 312 -17.66 -8.62 7.57
C LEU A 312 -17.42 -10.15 7.46
N ILE A 313 -18.46 -10.97 7.55
CA ILE A 313 -18.39 -12.40 7.23
C ILE A 313 -18.74 -12.64 5.76
N VAL A 314 -19.92 -12.17 5.35
CA VAL A 314 -20.50 -12.51 4.04
C VAL A 314 -19.75 -11.86 2.89
N PHE A 315 -19.44 -10.56 2.99
CA PHE A 315 -18.80 -9.83 1.90
C PHE A 315 -17.38 -10.33 1.59
N PRO A 316 -16.48 -10.56 2.57
CA PRO A 316 -15.19 -11.16 2.31
C PRO A 316 -15.25 -12.55 1.70
N LEU A 317 -16.14 -13.43 2.18
CA LEU A 317 -16.29 -14.77 1.63
C LEU A 317 -16.87 -14.75 0.21
N VAL A 318 -17.95 -13.99 -0.02
CA VAL A 318 -18.53 -13.84 -1.36
C VAL A 318 -17.54 -13.20 -2.31
N GLY A 319 -16.86 -12.14 -1.88
CA GLY A 319 -15.83 -11.45 -2.68
C GLY A 319 -14.63 -12.33 -3.00
N PHE A 320 -14.18 -13.14 -2.05
CA PHE A 320 -13.08 -14.10 -2.27
C PHE A 320 -13.39 -15.07 -3.41
N PHE A 321 -14.62 -15.64 -3.43
CA PHE A 321 -15.02 -16.56 -4.49
C PHE A 321 -15.41 -15.84 -5.79
N ALA A 322 -16.04 -14.67 -5.71
CA ALA A 322 -16.49 -13.93 -6.88
C ALA A 322 -15.31 -13.35 -7.70
N ILE A 323 -14.31 -12.79 -7.05
CA ILE A 323 -13.12 -12.21 -7.71
C ILE A 323 -12.38 -13.28 -8.54
N ARG A 324 -12.40 -14.54 -8.12
CA ARG A 324 -11.80 -15.63 -8.88
C ARG A 324 -12.33 -15.73 -10.33
N TYR A 325 -13.55 -15.28 -10.58
CA TYR A 325 -14.24 -15.36 -11.87
C TYR A 325 -14.42 -13.99 -12.52
N ALA A 326 -13.77 -12.96 -12.00
CA ALA A 326 -13.95 -11.57 -12.43
C ALA A 326 -12.68 -11.06 -13.13
N ASP A 327 -12.58 -11.24 -14.44
CA ASP A 327 -11.45 -10.81 -15.27
C ASP A 327 -11.28 -9.28 -15.32
N TRP A 328 -12.27 -8.53 -14.83
CA TRP A 328 -12.30 -7.07 -14.84
C TRP A 328 -11.72 -6.39 -13.60
N THR A 329 -11.30 -7.15 -12.58
CA THR A 329 -10.83 -6.60 -11.32
C THR A 329 -9.33 -6.82 -11.14
N LYS A 330 -8.62 -5.76 -10.74
CA LYS A 330 -7.21 -5.79 -10.32
C LYS A 330 -7.05 -6.15 -8.83
N LEU A 331 -8.11 -6.63 -8.15
CA LEU A 331 -8.10 -6.90 -6.72
C LEU A 331 -7.63 -8.32 -6.41
N TYR A 332 -6.64 -8.44 -5.52
CA TYR A 332 -6.21 -9.73 -4.99
C TYR A 332 -7.19 -10.23 -3.91
N ASN A 333 -7.90 -11.33 -4.20
CA ASN A 333 -9.02 -11.83 -3.37
C ASN A 333 -8.63 -12.23 -1.95
N ALA A 334 -7.39 -12.71 -1.74
CA ALA A 334 -6.89 -13.11 -0.42
C ALA A 334 -6.88 -11.95 0.59
N ARG A 335 -6.78 -10.70 0.14
CA ARG A 335 -6.82 -9.51 1.00
C ARG A 335 -8.17 -9.26 1.68
N LEU A 336 -9.21 -10.00 1.32
CA LEU A 336 -10.50 -9.97 2.00
C LEU A 336 -10.54 -10.90 3.23
N LEU A 337 -9.74 -11.99 3.24
CA LEU A 337 -9.78 -13.03 4.26
C LEU A 337 -9.46 -12.56 5.70
N PRO A 338 -8.61 -11.56 5.96
CA PRO A 338 -8.36 -11.06 7.31
C PRO A 338 -9.62 -10.65 8.08
N TYR A 339 -10.63 -10.10 7.39
CA TYR A 339 -11.92 -9.75 8.02
C TYR A 339 -12.74 -10.99 8.40
N TRP A 340 -12.69 -12.04 7.59
CA TRP A 340 -13.28 -13.34 7.91
C TRP A 340 -12.62 -13.95 9.15
N TYR A 341 -11.29 -14.05 9.18
CA TYR A 341 -10.56 -14.60 10.33
C TYR A 341 -10.85 -13.80 11.60
N TYR A 342 -10.74 -12.48 11.53
CA TYR A 342 -11.05 -11.60 12.65
C TYR A 342 -12.46 -11.84 13.21
N THR A 343 -13.46 -11.94 12.37
CA THR A 343 -14.85 -12.12 12.83
C THR A 343 -15.07 -13.48 13.48
N VAL A 344 -14.42 -14.53 13.02
CA VAL A 344 -14.45 -15.85 13.69
C VAL A 344 -13.88 -15.75 15.10
N PHE A 345 -12.70 -15.15 15.28
CA PHE A 345 -12.10 -14.95 16.60
C PHE A 345 -12.96 -14.04 17.50
N LEU A 346 -13.51 -12.97 16.94
CA LEU A 346 -14.40 -12.06 17.66
C LEU A 346 -15.62 -12.81 18.24
N PHE A 347 -16.32 -13.58 17.39
CA PHE A 347 -17.52 -14.30 17.84
C PHE A 347 -17.19 -15.46 18.77
N ALA A 348 -16.02 -16.10 18.64
CA ALA A 348 -15.55 -17.09 19.59
C ALA A 348 -15.37 -16.48 20.98
N GLY A 349 -14.71 -15.33 21.08
CA GLY A 349 -14.58 -14.60 22.33
C GLY A 349 -15.91 -14.09 22.90
N LEU A 350 -16.81 -13.61 22.02
CA LEU A 350 -18.17 -13.21 22.42
C LEU A 350 -18.96 -14.39 22.99
N PHE A 351 -18.83 -15.60 22.42
CA PHE A 351 -19.44 -16.82 22.97
C PHE A 351 -18.97 -17.09 24.39
N VAL A 352 -17.65 -17.12 24.61
CA VAL A 352 -17.06 -17.35 25.93
C VAL A 352 -17.55 -16.29 26.92
N GLY A 353 -17.52 -15.00 26.54
CA GLY A 353 -18.01 -13.91 27.38
C GLY A 353 -19.48 -14.03 27.73
N LEU A 354 -20.34 -14.41 26.78
CA LEU A 354 -21.78 -14.65 27.01
C LEU A 354 -22.01 -15.86 27.91
N ALA A 355 -21.25 -16.95 27.70
CA ALA A 355 -21.36 -18.17 28.50
C ALA A 355 -20.96 -17.90 29.99
N LEU A 356 -19.88 -17.15 30.18
CA LEU A 356 -19.45 -16.75 31.53
C LEU A 356 -20.50 -15.86 32.22
N MET A 357 -21.08 -14.92 31.52
CA MET A 357 -22.14 -14.05 32.05
C MET A 357 -23.38 -14.86 32.41
N GLU A 358 -23.78 -15.82 31.56
CA GLU A 358 -24.91 -16.69 31.79
C GLU A 358 -24.65 -17.65 33.01
N LEU A 359 -23.42 -18.16 33.13
CA LEU A 359 -23.02 -18.99 34.28
C LEU A 359 -23.12 -18.21 35.59
N VAL A 360 -22.58 -16.97 35.66
CA VAL A 360 -22.70 -16.10 36.82
C VAL A 360 -24.17 -15.86 37.20
N ARG A 361 -25.03 -15.64 36.21
CA ARG A 361 -26.48 -15.49 36.39
C ARG A 361 -27.14 -16.74 36.95
N ARG A 362 -26.83 -17.93 36.43
CA ARG A 362 -27.39 -19.22 36.86
C ARG A 362 -26.96 -19.56 38.28
N LEU A 363 -25.70 -19.25 38.63
CA LEU A 363 -25.18 -19.44 39.98
C LEU A 363 -25.66 -18.36 40.98
N ARG A 364 -26.52 -17.41 40.53
CA ARG A 364 -27.04 -16.30 41.33
C ARG A 364 -25.98 -15.46 42.01
N LEU A 365 -24.79 -15.38 41.40
CA LEU A 365 -23.70 -14.54 41.89
C LEU A 365 -23.95 -13.06 41.59
N HIS A 366 -23.29 -12.18 42.33
CA HIS A 366 -23.35 -10.73 42.04
C HIS A 366 -22.87 -10.42 40.61
N PRO A 367 -23.54 -9.53 39.86
CA PRO A 367 -23.15 -9.22 38.47
C PRO A 367 -21.68 -8.78 38.32
N GLY A 368 -21.07 -8.18 39.33
CA GLY A 368 -19.65 -7.83 39.38
C GLY A 368 -18.71 -9.04 39.33
N SER A 369 -19.20 -10.25 39.69
CA SER A 369 -18.43 -11.49 39.59
C SER A 369 -18.09 -11.93 38.16
N THR A 370 -18.67 -11.29 37.13
CA THR A 370 -18.30 -11.55 35.71
C THR A 370 -16.93 -11.03 35.34
N TRP A 371 -16.36 -10.07 36.07
CA TRP A 371 -15.11 -9.42 35.73
C TRP A 371 -13.89 -10.34 35.81
N ALA A 372 -13.73 -11.07 36.91
CA ALA A 372 -12.58 -11.95 37.08
C ALA A 372 -12.54 -13.07 36.01
N PRO A 373 -13.64 -13.81 35.75
CA PRO A 373 -13.67 -14.76 34.63
C PRO A 373 -13.45 -14.12 33.28
N ALA A 374 -13.96 -12.90 33.01
CA ALA A 374 -13.74 -12.21 31.75
C ALA A 374 -12.27 -11.80 31.53
N VAL A 375 -11.61 -11.30 32.60
CA VAL A 375 -10.17 -11.01 32.55
C VAL A 375 -9.37 -12.29 32.34
N LEU A 376 -9.70 -13.38 33.06
CA LEU A 376 -9.02 -14.67 32.89
C LEU A 376 -9.22 -15.22 31.47
N ALA A 377 -10.43 -15.19 30.92
CA ALA A 377 -10.69 -15.65 29.56
C ALA A 377 -9.93 -14.81 28.53
N SER A 378 -9.89 -13.48 28.72
CA SER A 378 -9.10 -12.59 27.85
C SER A 378 -7.61 -12.92 27.93
N ALA A 379 -7.09 -13.18 29.14
CA ALA A 379 -5.70 -13.60 29.32
C ALA A 379 -5.40 -14.95 28.66
N VAL A 380 -6.32 -15.93 28.75
CA VAL A 380 -6.18 -17.24 28.10
C VAL A 380 -6.09 -17.08 26.56
N PHE A 381 -7.02 -16.32 25.94
CA PHE A 381 -6.95 -16.05 24.51
C PHE A 381 -5.59 -15.43 24.12
N LEU A 382 -5.15 -14.43 24.87
CA LEU A 382 -3.90 -13.72 24.60
C LEU A 382 -2.68 -14.64 24.78
N ILE A 383 -2.61 -15.39 25.86
CA ILE A 383 -1.48 -16.28 26.15
C ILE A 383 -1.40 -17.41 25.13
N VAL A 384 -2.52 -18.09 24.85
CA VAL A 384 -2.54 -19.20 23.89
C VAL A 384 -2.10 -18.75 22.51
N SER A 385 -2.59 -17.58 22.06
CA SER A 385 -2.18 -17.03 20.76
C SER A 385 -0.73 -16.55 20.76
N ALA A 386 -0.27 -15.88 21.84
CA ALA A 386 1.09 -15.35 21.92
C ALA A 386 2.16 -16.44 22.07
N VAL A 387 1.87 -17.52 22.80
CA VAL A 387 2.80 -18.67 22.97
C VAL A 387 2.96 -19.45 21.65
N GLY A 388 1.94 -19.41 20.79
CA GLY A 388 1.99 -20.05 19.46
C GLY A 388 2.88 -19.35 18.44
N ILE A 389 3.33 -18.11 18.69
CA ILE A 389 4.11 -17.31 17.76
C ILE A 389 5.55 -17.82 17.70
N GLN A 390 6.01 -18.23 16.52
CA GLN A 390 7.39 -18.69 16.31
C GLN A 390 8.12 -17.83 15.26
N LYS A 391 7.46 -17.50 14.16
CA LYS A 391 8.05 -16.78 13.02
C LYS A 391 8.14 -15.27 13.28
N THR A 392 7.13 -14.68 13.90
CA THR A 392 7.02 -13.23 14.11
C THR A 392 8.23 -12.61 14.80
N PRO A 393 8.71 -13.10 15.98
CA PRO A 393 9.85 -12.48 16.64
C PRO A 393 11.16 -12.61 15.85
N ALA A 394 11.36 -13.74 15.15
CA ALA A 394 12.53 -13.95 14.32
C ALA A 394 12.51 -13.03 13.09
N TRP A 395 11.37 -12.89 12.43
CA TRP A 395 11.21 -12.02 11.28
C TRP A 395 11.28 -10.54 11.67
N ALA A 396 10.67 -10.15 12.80
CA ALA A 396 10.79 -8.80 13.35
C ALA A 396 12.26 -8.46 13.70
N GLN A 397 13.00 -9.41 14.29
CA GLN A 397 14.44 -9.23 14.52
C GLN A 397 15.18 -9.03 13.19
N TRP A 398 14.90 -9.85 12.18
CA TRP A 398 15.51 -9.74 10.87
C TRP A 398 15.26 -8.35 10.25
N ASN A 399 14.01 -7.92 10.19
CA ASN A 399 13.65 -6.64 9.58
C ASN A 399 14.23 -5.44 10.33
N TYR A 400 14.13 -5.45 11.65
CA TYR A 400 14.41 -4.24 12.45
C TYR A 400 15.87 -4.12 12.90
N THR A 401 16.70 -5.17 12.75
CA THR A 401 18.17 -4.98 12.78
C THR A 401 18.65 -4.17 11.58
N GLY A 402 17.85 -4.08 10.52
CA GLY A 402 18.13 -3.26 9.36
C GLY A 402 19.21 -3.83 8.45
N TYR A 403 19.49 -3.10 7.37
CA TYR A 403 20.58 -3.42 6.45
C TYR A 403 21.92 -3.40 7.16
N GLU A 404 22.19 -2.36 7.94
CA GLU A 404 23.43 -2.13 8.68
C GLU A 404 23.70 -3.21 9.74
N GLY A 405 22.68 -3.89 10.19
CA GLY A 405 22.78 -4.99 11.16
C GLY A 405 22.95 -6.38 10.53
N LYS A 406 23.08 -6.51 9.21
CA LYS A 406 23.30 -7.80 8.56
C LYS A 406 24.79 -8.18 8.56
N PRO A 407 25.11 -9.47 8.73
CA PRO A 407 26.50 -9.93 8.63
C PRO A 407 27.17 -9.58 7.29
N ALA A 408 26.40 -9.56 6.21
CA ALA A 408 26.86 -9.25 4.85
C ALA A 408 26.76 -7.75 4.49
N TYR A 409 26.55 -6.85 5.46
CA TYR A 409 26.41 -5.42 5.18
C TYR A 409 27.64 -4.81 4.51
N ALA A 410 28.85 -5.27 4.87
CA ALA A 410 30.07 -4.79 4.25
C ALA A 410 30.13 -5.05 2.74
N GLU A 411 29.64 -6.23 2.27
CA GLU A 411 29.55 -6.54 0.84
C GLU A 411 28.51 -5.63 0.15
N TYR A 412 27.36 -5.42 0.79
CA TYR A 412 26.31 -4.54 0.27
C TYR A 412 26.79 -3.09 0.16
N ARG A 413 27.41 -2.58 1.21
CA ARG A 413 27.96 -1.22 1.21
C ARG A 413 29.04 -1.03 0.14
N ALA A 414 29.89 -2.01 -0.06
CA ALA A 414 30.97 -1.92 -1.04
C ALA A 414 30.47 -1.82 -2.49
N VAL A 415 29.37 -2.53 -2.86
CA VAL A 415 28.77 -2.34 -4.20
C VAL A 415 28.07 -0.99 -4.33
N LEU A 416 27.47 -0.45 -3.26
CA LEU A 416 26.90 0.90 -3.27
C LEU A 416 28.00 1.95 -3.49
N GLU A 417 29.12 1.85 -2.77
CA GLU A 417 30.29 2.75 -2.92
C GLU A 417 30.93 2.64 -4.32
N LEU A 418 30.97 1.43 -4.91
CA LEU A 418 31.45 1.24 -6.26
C LEU A 418 30.58 1.94 -7.29
N VAL A 419 29.26 1.82 -7.15
CA VAL A 419 28.29 2.49 -8.05
C VAL A 419 28.30 4.00 -7.85
N ASP A 420 28.38 4.49 -6.61
CA ASP A 420 28.38 5.92 -6.29
C ASP A 420 29.61 6.66 -6.87
N ALA A 421 30.68 5.94 -7.17
CA ALA A 421 31.87 6.48 -7.83
C ALA A 421 31.72 6.63 -9.37
N LEU A 422 30.65 6.10 -9.97
CA LEU A 422 30.38 6.18 -11.40
C LEU A 422 29.59 7.46 -11.77
N PRO A 423 29.64 7.91 -13.01
CA PRO A 423 28.73 8.96 -13.48
C PRO A 423 27.24 8.61 -13.24
N PRO A 424 26.36 9.60 -13.01
CA PRO A 424 24.95 9.34 -12.88
C PRO A 424 24.37 8.54 -14.06
N GLY A 425 23.53 7.54 -13.75
CA GLY A 425 22.91 6.68 -14.76
C GLY A 425 22.03 5.62 -14.16
N ARG A 426 21.00 5.21 -14.89
CA ARG A 426 20.05 4.17 -14.47
C ARG A 426 20.72 2.80 -14.43
N ILE A 427 20.36 2.01 -13.43
CA ILE A 427 20.97 0.71 -13.16
C ILE A 427 19.94 -0.40 -13.35
N MET A 428 20.36 -1.44 -14.06
CA MET A 428 19.72 -2.76 -14.02
C MET A 428 20.60 -3.73 -13.25
N TRP A 429 20.02 -4.67 -12.53
CA TRP A 429 20.77 -5.65 -11.73
C TRP A 429 20.18 -7.05 -11.82
N GLU A 430 21.03 -8.06 -11.59
CA GLU A 430 20.62 -9.46 -11.58
C GLU A 430 19.72 -9.76 -10.39
N ALA A 431 18.48 -10.20 -10.62
CA ALA A 431 17.58 -10.66 -9.56
C ALA A 431 18.03 -12.03 -9.02
N ASN A 432 18.26 -12.12 -7.70
CA ASN A 432 18.66 -13.36 -7.06
C ASN A 432 18.19 -13.43 -5.60
N ASN A 433 17.53 -14.55 -5.23
CA ASN A 433 17.03 -14.76 -3.87
C ASN A 433 18.15 -14.84 -2.80
N GLU A 434 19.39 -15.17 -3.18
CA GLU A 434 20.52 -15.20 -2.25
C GLU A 434 20.90 -13.80 -1.73
N MET A 435 20.53 -12.74 -2.43
CA MET A 435 20.67 -11.36 -1.93
C MET A 435 19.84 -11.10 -0.68
N ASN A 436 18.95 -12.01 -0.27
CA ASN A 436 18.26 -11.91 1.03
C ASN A 436 19.25 -11.79 2.21
N LYS A 437 20.49 -12.26 2.08
CA LYS A 437 21.54 -12.06 3.09
C LYS A 437 21.81 -10.58 3.44
N TYR A 438 21.50 -9.65 2.53
CA TYR A 438 21.61 -8.20 2.76
C TYR A 438 20.39 -7.60 3.47
N GLY A 439 19.31 -8.39 3.63
CA GLY A 439 18.10 -7.96 4.31
C GLY A 439 16.82 -8.25 3.53
N THR A 440 16.89 -8.21 2.21
CA THR A 440 15.84 -8.61 1.28
C THR A 440 16.46 -9.01 -0.06
N PRO A 441 15.84 -9.89 -0.86
CA PRO A 441 16.26 -10.13 -2.25
C PRO A 441 16.26 -8.87 -3.12
N MET A 442 15.47 -7.87 -2.73
CA MET A 442 15.28 -6.60 -3.42
C MET A 442 16.19 -5.46 -2.88
N ALA A 443 17.31 -5.81 -2.23
CA ALA A 443 18.19 -4.81 -1.58
C ALA A 443 18.67 -3.71 -2.55
N LEU A 444 18.96 -4.08 -3.81
CA LEU A 444 19.47 -3.15 -4.82
C LEU A 444 18.39 -2.19 -5.39
N MET A 445 17.10 -2.39 -5.10
CA MET A 445 16.07 -1.37 -5.36
C MET A 445 16.34 -0.06 -4.61
N LEU A 446 17.19 -0.09 -3.58
CA LEU A 446 17.56 1.09 -2.80
C LEU A 446 18.81 1.81 -3.32
N PHE A 447 19.32 1.53 -4.53
CA PHE A 447 20.37 2.37 -5.13
C PHE A 447 20.04 3.87 -5.02
N PRO A 448 18.84 4.34 -5.43
CA PRO A 448 18.52 5.78 -5.35
C PRO A 448 18.41 6.32 -3.90
N TYR A 449 18.27 5.46 -2.90
CA TYR A 449 18.25 5.86 -1.49
C TYR A 449 19.67 6.05 -0.92
N TRP A 450 20.63 5.25 -1.39
CA TRP A 450 22.02 5.22 -0.88
C TRP A 450 23.00 5.98 -1.75
N SER A 451 22.71 6.16 -3.04
CA SER A 451 23.62 6.72 -4.04
C SER A 451 22.87 7.73 -4.91
N GLU A 452 23.27 8.98 -4.88
CA GLU A 452 22.64 10.06 -5.64
C GLU A 452 22.90 9.89 -7.15
N GLY A 453 21.85 10.07 -7.96
CA GLY A 453 21.95 9.99 -9.42
C GLY A 453 21.93 8.57 -10.01
N HIS A 454 21.66 7.54 -9.21
CA HIS A 454 21.60 6.15 -9.66
C HIS A 454 20.21 5.52 -9.47
N PRO A 455 19.22 5.85 -10.34
CA PRO A 455 17.92 5.22 -10.33
C PRO A 455 18.03 3.73 -10.62
N SER A 456 17.18 2.92 -9.97
CA SER A 456 17.07 1.48 -10.24
C SER A 456 16.00 1.19 -11.28
N MET A 457 16.31 0.39 -12.32
CA MET A 457 15.30 -0.08 -13.27
C MET A 457 14.26 -0.98 -12.59
N GLU A 458 14.60 -1.61 -11.48
CA GLU A 458 13.66 -2.34 -10.64
C GLU A 458 13.18 -1.51 -9.44
N GLY A 459 11.90 -1.66 -9.09
CA GLY A 459 11.25 -0.95 -7.99
C GLY A 459 10.16 -1.77 -7.34
N LEU A 460 9.56 -1.25 -6.26
CA LEU A 460 8.57 -1.99 -5.47
C LEU A 460 7.12 -1.72 -5.86
N LEU A 461 6.77 -0.49 -6.23
CA LEU A 461 5.37 -0.10 -6.42
C LEU A 461 4.86 -0.57 -7.79
N PHE A 462 4.78 -1.88 -7.98
CA PHE A 462 4.55 -2.55 -9.26
C PHE A 462 3.33 -2.06 -10.01
N GLU A 463 2.23 -1.77 -9.32
CA GLU A 463 1.00 -1.28 -9.92
C GLU A 463 1.07 0.19 -10.34
N SER A 464 2.11 0.92 -9.94
CA SER A 464 2.21 2.37 -10.15
C SER A 464 2.65 2.80 -11.53
N SER A 465 3.11 1.89 -12.39
CA SER A 465 3.56 2.25 -13.74
C SER A 465 3.14 1.22 -14.77
N LEU A 466 2.74 1.71 -15.95
CA LEU A 466 2.44 0.87 -17.11
C LEU A 466 3.71 0.27 -17.75
N SER A 467 4.89 0.78 -17.41
CA SER A 467 6.18 0.19 -17.83
C SER A 467 6.61 -1.00 -16.96
N THR A 468 5.93 -1.24 -15.82
CA THR A 468 6.28 -2.31 -14.87
C THR A 468 6.36 -3.72 -15.49
N PRO A 469 5.43 -4.19 -16.35
CA PRO A 469 5.55 -5.52 -16.94
C PRO A 469 6.86 -5.71 -17.71
N PHE A 470 7.35 -4.67 -18.35
CA PHE A 470 8.56 -4.71 -19.19
C PHE A 470 9.85 -4.80 -18.37
N HIS A 471 9.89 -4.18 -17.17
CA HIS A 471 11.08 -4.32 -16.33
C HIS A 471 11.24 -5.77 -15.82
N PHE A 472 10.14 -6.51 -15.60
CA PHE A 472 10.22 -7.93 -15.25
C PHE A 472 10.71 -8.78 -16.41
N LEU A 473 10.38 -8.41 -17.67
CA LEU A 473 10.96 -9.05 -18.86
C LEU A 473 12.47 -8.79 -18.91
N ASN A 474 12.89 -7.54 -18.68
CA ASN A 474 14.32 -7.18 -18.60
C ASN A 474 15.04 -7.94 -17.49
N ALA A 475 14.44 -8.04 -16.30
CA ALA A 475 15.00 -8.80 -15.19
C ALA A 475 15.20 -10.28 -15.54
N ALA A 476 14.29 -10.88 -16.30
CA ALA A 476 14.41 -12.25 -16.78
C ALA A 476 15.55 -12.41 -17.79
N GLU A 477 15.76 -11.45 -18.67
CA GLU A 477 16.79 -11.48 -19.72
C GLU A 477 18.22 -11.24 -19.19
N VAL A 478 18.37 -10.67 -17.98
CA VAL A 478 19.69 -10.42 -17.37
C VAL A 478 19.97 -11.24 -16.12
N SER A 479 19.05 -12.12 -15.72
CA SER A 479 19.17 -12.87 -14.46
C SER A 479 19.15 -14.36 -14.70
N LEU A 480 20.03 -15.07 -13.97
CA LEU A 480 20.04 -16.55 -14.00
C LEU A 480 18.79 -17.16 -13.36
N ARG A 481 18.24 -16.52 -12.32
CA ARG A 481 17.08 -17.00 -11.54
C ARG A 481 16.11 -15.87 -11.22
N PRO A 482 15.45 -15.30 -12.22
CA PRO A 482 14.49 -14.21 -12.02
C PRO A 482 13.25 -14.69 -11.27
N SER A 483 12.54 -13.78 -10.62
CA SER A 483 11.32 -14.11 -9.86
C SER A 483 10.08 -14.35 -10.74
N ASN A 484 10.00 -13.73 -11.93
CA ASN A 484 8.90 -13.81 -12.90
C ASN A 484 7.49 -13.70 -12.26
N PRO A 485 7.19 -12.61 -11.54
CA PRO A 485 6.01 -12.56 -10.67
C PRO A 485 4.70 -12.32 -11.43
N VAL A 486 4.74 -11.72 -12.62
CA VAL A 486 3.55 -11.34 -13.38
C VAL A 486 3.08 -12.49 -14.25
N GLY A 487 1.86 -12.98 -14.03
CA GLY A 487 1.27 -14.05 -14.84
C GLY A 487 0.99 -13.60 -16.28
N GLY A 488 1.19 -14.52 -17.24
CA GLY A 488 0.86 -14.29 -18.65
C GLY A 488 1.92 -13.57 -19.48
N LEU A 489 2.99 -13.03 -18.89
CA LEU A 489 4.11 -12.47 -19.63
C LEU A 489 4.96 -13.56 -20.28
N ARG A 490 5.49 -13.26 -21.48
CA ARG A 490 6.41 -14.14 -22.22
C ARG A 490 7.85 -13.94 -21.72
N TYR A 491 8.18 -14.53 -20.58
CA TYR A 491 9.55 -14.47 -20.05
C TYR A 491 10.53 -15.26 -20.91
N HIS A 492 11.65 -14.61 -21.22
CA HIS A 492 12.81 -15.28 -21.83
C HIS A 492 13.82 -15.63 -20.73
N THR A 493 14.71 -16.59 -21.02
CA THR A 493 15.87 -16.87 -20.18
C THR A 493 16.94 -15.81 -20.40
N MET A 494 17.93 -15.77 -19.52
CA MET A 494 19.06 -14.82 -19.62
C MET A 494 19.67 -14.83 -21.03
N ASP A 495 19.62 -13.68 -21.69
CA ASP A 495 20.11 -13.45 -23.05
C ASP A 495 20.43 -11.97 -23.27
N PHE A 496 21.71 -11.61 -23.24
CA PHE A 496 22.15 -10.23 -23.41
C PHE A 496 21.93 -9.68 -24.83
N ALA A 497 21.78 -10.53 -25.84
CA ALA A 497 21.44 -10.07 -27.19
C ALA A 497 20.02 -9.51 -27.27
N ARG A 498 19.11 -9.94 -26.39
CA ARG A 498 17.79 -9.36 -26.20
C ARG A 498 17.79 -8.25 -25.18
N ALA A 499 18.47 -8.46 -24.05
CA ALA A 499 18.45 -7.55 -22.93
C ALA A 499 19.03 -6.17 -23.27
N VAL A 500 20.16 -6.10 -23.97
CA VAL A 500 20.86 -4.83 -24.23
C VAL A 500 20.02 -3.86 -25.08
N PRO A 501 19.38 -4.25 -26.19
CA PRO A 501 18.45 -3.39 -26.91
C PRO A 501 17.24 -2.97 -26.07
N HIS A 502 16.68 -3.86 -25.24
CA HIS A 502 15.58 -3.52 -24.33
C HIS A 502 15.99 -2.52 -23.27
N LEU A 503 17.17 -2.68 -22.66
CA LEU A 503 17.69 -1.75 -21.65
C LEU A 503 18.01 -0.38 -22.25
N ALA A 504 18.45 -0.32 -23.52
CA ALA A 504 18.66 0.93 -24.25
C ALA A 504 17.37 1.74 -24.46
N LEU A 505 16.19 1.09 -24.56
CA LEU A 505 14.89 1.76 -24.59
C LEU A 505 14.58 2.53 -23.28
N TYR A 506 15.24 2.19 -22.20
CA TYR A 506 15.04 2.82 -20.90
C TYR A 506 16.23 3.66 -20.45
N ASP A 507 17.19 3.89 -21.36
CA ASP A 507 18.43 4.64 -21.04
C ASP A 507 19.13 4.09 -19.80
N VAL A 508 19.33 2.76 -19.77
CA VAL A 508 20.05 2.08 -18.67
C VAL A 508 21.54 2.12 -18.98
N ALA A 509 22.29 2.71 -18.07
CA ALA A 509 23.74 2.90 -18.22
C ALA A 509 24.59 1.74 -17.67
N TYR A 510 24.09 1.07 -16.62
CA TYR A 510 24.88 0.08 -15.88
C TYR A 510 24.12 -1.21 -15.65
N TYR A 511 24.85 -2.33 -15.70
CA TYR A 511 24.38 -3.63 -15.30
C TYR A 511 25.20 -4.14 -14.10
N VAL A 512 24.53 -4.61 -13.04
CA VAL A 512 25.17 -5.18 -11.85
C VAL A 512 24.86 -6.65 -11.76
N SER A 513 25.84 -7.51 -12.01
CA SER A 513 25.71 -8.95 -11.82
C SER A 513 26.00 -9.37 -10.37
N TYR A 514 25.44 -10.50 -9.96
CA TYR A 514 25.64 -11.11 -8.65
C TYR A 514 26.28 -12.50 -8.76
N THR A 515 25.94 -13.27 -9.81
CA THR A 515 26.51 -14.59 -10.07
C THR A 515 27.68 -14.51 -11.07
N GLU A 516 28.60 -15.46 -10.99
CA GLU A 516 29.68 -15.58 -11.98
C GLU A 516 29.15 -15.90 -13.37
N GLU A 517 28.05 -16.67 -13.45
CA GLU A 517 27.38 -17.05 -14.71
C GLU A 517 26.80 -15.81 -15.41
N ALA A 518 26.12 -14.94 -14.69
CA ALA A 518 25.59 -13.68 -15.26
C ALA A 518 26.72 -12.73 -15.63
N ALA A 519 27.77 -12.65 -14.82
CA ALA A 519 28.96 -11.87 -15.14
C ALA A 519 29.68 -12.36 -16.39
N ALA A 520 29.82 -13.70 -16.54
CA ALA A 520 30.43 -14.30 -17.73
C ALA A 520 29.59 -14.04 -18.99
N ALA A 521 28.25 -14.18 -18.90
CA ALA A 521 27.36 -13.91 -20.01
C ALA A 521 27.41 -12.42 -20.47
N ALA A 522 27.51 -11.49 -19.52
CA ALA A 522 27.68 -10.07 -19.83
C ALA A 522 29.04 -9.79 -20.52
N ALA A 523 30.11 -10.40 -20.04
CA ALA A 523 31.44 -10.29 -20.64
C ALA A 523 31.53 -10.96 -22.02
N ASP A 524 30.91 -12.14 -22.20
CA ASP A 524 30.87 -12.87 -23.47
C ASP A 524 30.06 -12.09 -24.53
N TYR A 525 29.05 -11.32 -24.14
CA TYR A 525 28.36 -10.38 -25.03
C TYR A 525 29.23 -9.19 -25.41
N GLY A 526 30.26 -8.88 -24.62
CA GLY A 526 31.20 -7.79 -24.88
C GLY A 526 30.97 -6.53 -24.05
N LEU A 527 30.22 -6.61 -22.91
CA LEU A 527 30.07 -5.48 -22.01
C LEU A 527 31.40 -5.19 -21.28
N GLU A 528 31.73 -3.91 -21.11
CA GLU A 528 32.91 -3.45 -20.43
C GLU A 528 32.74 -3.57 -18.91
N LEU A 529 33.66 -4.27 -18.23
CA LEU A 529 33.72 -4.34 -16.78
C LEU A 529 34.28 -3.04 -16.21
N LEU A 530 33.48 -2.30 -15.47
CA LEU A 530 33.90 -1.04 -14.83
C LEU A 530 34.54 -1.25 -13.45
N GLY A 531 34.12 -2.29 -12.75
CA GLY A 531 34.64 -2.59 -11.44
C GLY A 531 34.02 -3.83 -10.81
N GLU A 532 34.66 -4.33 -9.75
CA GLU A 532 34.17 -5.49 -9.00
C GLU A 532 34.25 -5.27 -7.50
N SER A 533 33.26 -5.76 -6.79
CA SER A 533 33.20 -5.84 -5.34
C SER A 533 32.49 -7.14 -4.97
N ALA A 534 33.28 -8.21 -4.81
CA ALA A 534 32.74 -9.57 -4.66
C ALA A 534 31.53 -9.63 -3.67
N PRO A 535 30.42 -10.26 -4.06
CA PRO A 535 30.22 -11.06 -5.28
C PRO A 535 29.80 -10.24 -6.53
N PHE A 536 29.63 -8.93 -6.42
CA PHE A 536 29.11 -8.07 -7.48
C PHE A 536 30.18 -7.67 -8.52
N LYS A 537 29.75 -7.58 -9.78
CA LYS A 537 30.51 -6.97 -10.87
C LYS A 537 29.62 -5.95 -11.59
N VAL A 538 30.17 -4.80 -11.91
CA VAL A 538 29.45 -3.69 -12.56
C VAL A 538 29.97 -3.52 -13.98
N PHE A 539 29.07 -3.56 -14.94
CA PHE A 539 29.35 -3.45 -16.37
C PHE A 539 28.73 -2.17 -16.95
N ALA A 540 29.42 -1.55 -17.90
CA ALA A 540 28.83 -0.50 -18.72
C ALA A 540 27.94 -1.12 -19.80
N LEU A 541 26.74 -0.57 -19.98
CA LEU A 541 25.93 -0.83 -21.16
C LEU A 541 26.33 0.11 -22.30
N PRO A 542 26.06 -0.24 -23.57
CA PRO A 542 26.29 0.67 -24.68
C PRO A 542 25.57 1.99 -24.44
N ALA A 543 26.24 3.10 -24.75
CA ALA A 543 25.68 4.43 -24.56
C ALA A 543 24.35 4.58 -25.30
N SER A 544 23.37 5.12 -24.61
CA SER A 544 22.07 5.53 -25.14
C SER A 544 21.73 6.94 -24.67
N ASP A 545 20.83 7.60 -25.35
CA ASP A 545 20.40 8.95 -24.99
C ASP A 545 19.00 8.87 -24.35
N LEU A 546 18.68 9.76 -23.42
CA LEU A 546 17.37 9.88 -22.79
C LEU A 546 16.28 10.27 -23.80
N VAL A 547 16.68 10.99 -24.87
CA VAL A 547 15.77 11.47 -25.92
C VAL A 547 16.34 11.09 -27.28
N ASP A 548 15.63 10.22 -28.01
CA ASP A 548 16.02 9.79 -29.35
C ASP A 548 15.19 10.51 -30.42
N VAL A 549 15.83 10.90 -31.54
CA VAL A 549 15.14 11.37 -32.73
C VAL A 549 14.67 10.18 -33.58
N ALA A 550 13.44 10.21 -34.04
CA ALA A 550 12.88 9.11 -34.82
C ALA A 550 13.63 8.89 -36.16
N SER A 551 14.02 7.65 -36.42
CA SER A 551 14.50 7.22 -37.75
C SER A 551 13.33 6.83 -38.67
N TYR A 552 12.20 6.47 -38.10
CA TYR A 552 10.98 6.09 -38.79
C TYR A 552 9.78 6.88 -38.26
N GLN A 553 8.82 7.18 -39.16
CA GLN A 553 7.56 7.77 -38.75
C GLN A 553 6.85 6.82 -37.76
N PRO A 554 6.51 7.27 -36.54
CA PRO A 554 5.71 6.44 -35.60
C PRO A 554 4.37 6.07 -36.22
N VAL A 555 3.86 4.90 -35.87
CA VAL A 555 2.58 4.40 -36.33
C VAL A 555 1.58 4.32 -35.17
N VAL A 556 0.33 4.69 -35.42
CA VAL A 556 -0.74 4.65 -34.44
C VAL A 556 -1.36 3.26 -34.45
N TRP A 557 -1.40 2.60 -33.30
CA TRP A 557 -2.10 1.34 -33.15
C TRP A 557 -3.62 1.57 -33.05
N ASP A 558 -4.36 0.91 -33.93
CA ASP A 558 -5.82 1.00 -34.10
C ASP A 558 -6.46 -0.41 -34.10
N GLY A 559 -5.79 -1.40 -33.48
CA GLY A 559 -6.23 -2.79 -33.43
C GLY A 559 -7.22 -3.07 -32.29
N GLU A 560 -7.73 -4.29 -32.28
CA GLU A 560 -8.59 -4.77 -31.20
C GLU A 560 -7.78 -5.19 -29.95
N GLY A 561 -8.31 -4.95 -28.74
CA GLY A 561 -7.69 -5.36 -27.49
C GLY A 561 -7.07 -4.22 -26.69
N SER A 562 -6.06 -4.51 -25.88
CA SER A 562 -5.38 -3.51 -25.09
C SER A 562 -4.07 -3.04 -25.75
N PHE A 563 -3.76 -1.75 -25.62
CA PHE A 563 -2.47 -1.22 -26.08
C PHE A 563 -1.28 -1.86 -25.32
N LEU A 564 -1.51 -2.37 -24.10
CA LEU A 564 -0.47 -3.10 -23.36
C LEU A 564 -0.12 -4.41 -24.08
N ASP A 565 -1.12 -5.17 -24.54
CA ASP A 565 -0.87 -6.44 -25.25
C ASP A 565 -0.13 -6.19 -26.57
N ALA A 566 -0.55 -5.16 -27.31
CA ALA A 566 0.14 -4.72 -28.54
C ALA A 566 1.59 -4.29 -28.25
N SER A 567 1.81 -3.59 -27.12
CA SER A 567 3.15 -3.17 -26.69
C SER A 567 4.02 -4.36 -26.30
N LEU A 568 3.47 -5.41 -25.68
CA LEU A 568 4.20 -6.63 -25.34
C LEU A 568 4.62 -7.43 -26.60
N GLU A 569 3.75 -7.49 -27.60
CA GLU A 569 4.09 -8.12 -28.89
C GLU A 569 5.16 -7.32 -29.63
N TRP A 570 5.04 -5.99 -29.68
CA TRP A 570 6.05 -5.11 -30.25
C TRP A 570 7.40 -5.27 -29.54
N TYR A 571 7.39 -5.36 -28.20
CA TYR A 571 8.59 -5.49 -27.39
C TYR A 571 9.33 -6.82 -27.64
N ASP A 572 8.62 -7.89 -27.95
CA ASP A 572 9.23 -9.20 -28.27
C ASP A 572 10.02 -9.19 -29.58
N ASP A 573 9.79 -8.21 -30.45
CA ASP A 573 10.48 -8.02 -31.74
C ASP A 573 11.69 -7.08 -31.60
N VAL A 574 12.80 -7.60 -31.05
CA VAL A 574 14.02 -6.85 -30.75
C VAL A 574 14.59 -6.06 -31.95
N GLU A 575 14.43 -6.56 -33.19
CA GLU A 575 14.92 -5.88 -34.40
C GLU A 575 13.99 -4.75 -34.90
N GLY A 576 12.79 -4.64 -34.31
CA GLY A 576 11.78 -3.64 -34.63
C GLY A 576 11.67 -2.47 -33.66
N LEU A 577 12.50 -2.41 -32.62
CA LEU A 577 12.37 -1.44 -31.52
C LEU A 577 12.64 0.03 -31.96
N ASP A 578 13.25 0.26 -33.11
CA ASP A 578 13.44 1.59 -33.70
C ASP A 578 12.19 2.12 -34.42
N ARG A 579 11.14 1.30 -34.58
CA ARG A 579 9.86 1.64 -35.20
C ARG A 579 8.77 1.74 -34.17
N TRP A 580 8.55 2.95 -33.70
CA TRP A 580 7.70 3.18 -32.53
C TRP A 580 6.22 3.04 -32.87
N VAL A 581 5.51 2.30 -32.01
CA VAL A 581 4.06 2.16 -32.02
C VAL A 581 3.50 3.04 -30.89
N VAL A 582 2.52 3.88 -31.22
CA VAL A 582 1.89 4.81 -30.28
C VAL A 582 0.40 4.50 -30.12
N ALA A 583 -0.15 4.75 -28.91
CA ALA A 583 -1.58 4.56 -28.63
C ALA A 583 -2.46 5.61 -29.30
N GLU A 584 -1.94 6.80 -29.50
CA GLU A 584 -2.59 7.95 -30.13
C GLU A 584 -1.54 8.83 -30.81
N GLY A 585 -1.95 9.63 -31.79
CA GLY A 585 -1.05 10.51 -32.48
C GLY A 585 -1.79 11.39 -33.50
N PRO A 586 -1.08 12.30 -34.21
CA PRO A 586 -1.62 13.13 -35.28
C PRO A 586 -2.44 12.34 -36.30
N ALA A 587 -3.42 13.00 -36.92
CA ALA A 587 -4.36 12.34 -37.85
C ALA A 587 -3.70 11.83 -39.13
N ASP A 588 -2.59 12.42 -39.52
CA ASP A 588 -1.78 12.08 -40.69
C ASP A 588 -0.79 10.93 -40.47
N TRP A 589 -0.62 10.48 -39.21
CA TRP A 589 0.23 9.33 -38.91
C TRP A 589 -0.41 8.03 -39.41
N PRO A 590 0.41 7.09 -40.00
CA PRO A 590 -0.08 5.78 -40.42
C PRO A 590 -0.73 5.03 -39.27
N ARG A 591 -1.83 4.31 -39.55
CA ARG A 591 -2.55 3.48 -38.59
C ARG A 591 -2.37 2.02 -38.92
N ILE A 592 -2.17 1.20 -37.86
CA ILE A 592 -1.93 -0.24 -37.97
C ILE A 592 -2.84 -1.01 -37.03
N GLU A 593 -3.34 -2.15 -37.46
CA GLU A 593 -4.12 -3.09 -36.63
C GLU A 593 -3.24 -4.18 -36.05
N VAL A 594 -2.01 -4.34 -36.51
CA VAL A 594 -1.02 -5.31 -36.05
C VAL A 594 -0.02 -4.64 -35.12
N SER A 595 0.52 -5.40 -34.14
CA SER A 595 1.45 -4.88 -33.14
C SER A 595 2.86 -4.59 -33.66
N THR A 596 3.24 -5.06 -34.84
CA THR A 596 4.56 -4.83 -35.42
C THR A 596 4.55 -3.77 -36.50
N ALA A 597 5.44 -2.78 -36.39
CA ALA A 597 5.55 -1.66 -37.34
C ALA A 597 6.48 -1.94 -38.57
N ARG A 598 7.07 -3.15 -38.68
CA ARG A 598 8.16 -3.45 -39.65
C ARG A 598 7.83 -3.15 -41.10
N GLY A 599 6.60 -3.22 -41.55
CA GLY A 599 6.21 -2.98 -42.91
C GLY A 599 5.47 -1.67 -43.15
N SER A 600 5.12 -0.92 -42.13
CA SER A 600 4.20 0.22 -42.18
C SER A 600 4.86 1.56 -41.83
N ALA A 601 6.05 1.55 -41.18
CA ALA A 601 6.76 2.76 -40.79
C ALA A 601 7.61 3.30 -41.97
N GLU A 602 7.41 4.56 -42.32
CA GLU A 602 8.16 5.25 -43.33
C GLU A 602 9.48 5.81 -42.80
N TRP A 603 10.56 5.74 -43.59
CA TRP A 603 11.86 6.27 -43.21
C TRP A 603 11.85 7.80 -43.19
N ILE A 604 12.39 8.43 -42.15
CA ILE A 604 12.58 9.88 -42.03
C ILE A 604 14.02 10.23 -42.41
N SER A 605 14.20 11.03 -43.51
CA SER A 605 15.48 11.27 -44.15
C SER A 605 16.36 12.36 -43.49
N ALA A 606 15.97 12.98 -42.42
CA ALA A 606 16.69 14.08 -41.78
C ALA A 606 16.96 13.81 -40.30
N PRO A 607 18.08 13.18 -39.91
CA PRO A 607 18.49 13.08 -38.53
C PRO A 607 18.87 14.47 -38.02
N GLY A 608 18.25 14.86 -36.89
CA GLY A 608 18.69 16.01 -36.09
C GLY A 608 19.53 15.56 -34.92
N VAL A 609 20.02 16.52 -34.17
CA VAL A 609 20.79 16.30 -32.94
C VAL A 609 19.99 16.83 -31.76
N VAL A 610 19.96 16.04 -30.69
CA VAL A 610 19.46 16.46 -29.36
C VAL A 610 20.64 16.81 -28.48
N SER A 611 20.55 17.91 -27.75
CA SER A 611 21.55 18.36 -26.79
C SER A 611 20.89 18.96 -25.54
N ASP A 612 21.69 19.32 -24.55
CA ASP A 612 21.27 20.01 -23.32
C ASP A 612 20.09 19.32 -22.61
N VAL A 613 20.11 17.98 -22.59
CA VAL A 613 19.05 17.17 -21.95
C VAL A 613 19.18 17.27 -20.44
N VAL A 614 18.11 17.73 -19.81
CA VAL A 614 18.02 17.84 -18.35
C VAL A 614 16.80 17.04 -17.85
N LEU A 615 17.04 16.15 -16.89
CA LEU A 615 16.00 15.35 -16.22
C LEU A 615 15.92 15.76 -14.74
N GLU A 616 14.85 16.47 -14.37
CA GLU A 616 14.49 16.78 -13.00
C GLU A 616 13.27 15.97 -12.55
N PRO A 617 12.94 15.89 -11.25
CA PRO A 617 11.80 15.08 -10.78
C PRO A 617 10.46 15.40 -11.48
N HIS A 618 10.21 16.67 -11.80
CA HIS A 618 8.92 17.11 -12.37
C HIS A 618 9.09 17.86 -13.69
N ARG A 619 10.27 17.78 -14.31
CA ARG A 619 10.59 18.50 -15.55
C ARG A 619 11.62 17.75 -16.37
N ILE A 620 11.39 17.73 -17.69
CA ILE A 620 12.33 17.27 -18.69
C ILE A 620 12.51 18.41 -19.71
N SER A 621 13.73 18.78 -20.05
CA SER A 621 13.99 19.76 -21.10
C SER A 621 15.13 19.31 -21.98
N PHE A 622 15.09 19.70 -23.24
CA PHE A 622 16.15 19.42 -24.21
C PHE A 622 16.10 20.42 -25.37
N HIS A 623 17.24 20.59 -26.03
CA HIS A 623 17.36 21.33 -27.28
C HIS A 623 17.44 20.34 -28.45
N THR A 624 16.76 20.62 -29.59
CA THR A 624 16.79 19.78 -30.76
C THR A 624 16.87 20.59 -32.05
N THR A 625 17.65 20.12 -33.01
CA THR A 625 17.67 20.68 -34.36
C THR A 625 16.65 20.02 -35.30
N ALA A 626 15.95 18.98 -34.82
CA ALA A 626 14.99 18.20 -35.60
C ALA A 626 13.53 18.63 -35.32
N VAL A 627 13.23 19.92 -35.49
CA VAL A 627 11.86 20.45 -35.37
C VAL A 627 10.93 19.79 -36.39
N GLY A 628 9.74 19.37 -35.92
CA GLY A 628 8.74 18.64 -36.70
C GLY A 628 9.00 17.13 -36.84
N VAL A 629 10.11 16.62 -36.33
CA VAL A 629 10.42 15.18 -36.30
C VAL A 629 10.01 14.59 -34.92
N PRO A 630 9.38 13.39 -34.87
CA PRO A 630 9.05 12.78 -33.57
C PRO A 630 10.29 12.44 -32.77
N HIS A 631 10.19 12.64 -31.42
CA HIS A 631 11.23 12.31 -30.45
C HIS A 631 10.70 11.35 -29.41
N LEU A 632 11.40 10.26 -29.12
CA LEU A 632 11.13 9.35 -28.01
C LEU A 632 11.82 9.86 -26.75
N VAL A 633 11.03 10.20 -25.73
CA VAL A 633 11.53 10.52 -24.38
C VAL A 633 11.41 9.24 -23.54
N LYS A 634 12.55 8.69 -23.08
CA LYS A 634 12.65 7.41 -22.38
C LYS A 634 12.28 7.52 -20.90
N VAL A 635 11.15 8.17 -20.67
CA VAL A 635 10.48 8.32 -19.38
C VAL A 635 9.05 7.79 -19.52
N SER A 636 8.57 7.08 -18.49
CA SER A 636 7.24 6.47 -18.50
C SER A 636 6.15 7.51 -18.74
N TYR A 637 5.21 7.16 -19.63
CA TYR A 637 4.05 8.00 -19.91
C TYR A 637 3.11 8.08 -18.69
N PHE A 638 2.67 9.30 -18.38
CA PHE A 638 1.57 9.55 -17.48
C PHE A 638 0.83 10.84 -17.88
N PRO A 639 -0.52 10.91 -17.83
CA PRO A 639 -1.27 12.02 -18.42
C PRO A 639 -1.06 13.38 -17.72
N ASN A 640 -0.28 13.44 -16.67
CA ASN A 640 0.13 14.67 -16.02
C ASN A 640 1.35 15.35 -16.67
N TRP A 641 2.09 14.65 -17.54
CA TRP A 641 3.13 15.25 -18.38
C TRP A 641 2.49 16.13 -19.44
N GLN A 642 2.95 17.36 -19.56
CA GLN A 642 2.49 18.35 -20.55
C GLN A 642 3.68 18.95 -21.25
N ALA A 643 3.67 18.90 -22.58
CA ALA A 643 4.72 19.47 -23.42
C ALA A 643 4.49 20.97 -23.64
N THR A 644 5.58 21.72 -23.73
CA THR A 644 5.65 23.12 -24.20
C THR A 644 6.62 23.12 -25.38
N ASN A 645 6.29 23.81 -26.46
CA ASN A 645 7.01 23.81 -27.72
C ASN A 645 7.09 22.41 -28.41
N ALA A 646 6.11 21.56 -28.13
CA ALA A 646 5.94 20.29 -28.83
C ALA A 646 4.49 19.82 -28.77
N GLU A 647 4.06 19.03 -29.75
CA GLU A 647 2.81 18.29 -29.70
C GLU A 647 2.99 16.99 -28.89
N GLY A 648 1.90 16.50 -28.29
CA GLY A 648 1.94 15.34 -27.39
C GLY A 648 2.03 15.75 -25.91
N PRO A 649 2.63 14.96 -25.01
CA PRO A 649 3.24 13.65 -25.28
C PRO A 649 2.21 12.58 -25.63
N TYR A 650 2.52 11.75 -26.62
CA TYR A 650 1.77 10.57 -27.02
C TYR A 650 2.33 9.33 -26.33
N ARG A 651 1.47 8.43 -25.87
CA ARG A 651 1.92 7.18 -25.24
C ARG A 651 2.48 6.23 -26.29
N ALA A 652 3.76 5.90 -26.21
CA ALA A 652 4.45 4.95 -27.07
C ALA A 652 4.71 3.62 -26.35
N ALA A 653 4.78 2.51 -27.09
CA ALA A 653 5.32 1.25 -26.56
C ALA A 653 6.77 1.45 -26.09
N PRO A 654 7.19 0.86 -24.99
CA PRO A 654 6.50 0.07 -23.97
C PRO A 654 5.94 0.93 -22.80
N SER A 655 5.20 1.96 -23.09
CA SER A 655 4.67 3.00 -22.18
C SER A 655 5.65 4.15 -21.89
N LEU A 656 6.39 4.55 -22.91
CA LEU A 656 7.21 5.78 -22.94
C LEU A 656 6.44 6.94 -23.58
N MET A 657 7.11 8.07 -23.81
CA MET A 657 6.50 9.26 -24.38
C MET A 657 7.10 9.60 -25.75
N VAL A 658 6.25 9.91 -26.74
CA VAL A 658 6.66 10.53 -27.99
C VAL A 658 6.15 11.95 -28.06
N VAL A 659 7.01 12.90 -28.42
CA VAL A 659 6.67 14.31 -28.68
C VAL A 659 7.12 14.73 -30.07
N VAL A 660 6.42 15.71 -30.66
CA VAL A 660 6.82 16.31 -31.94
C VAL A 660 7.17 17.77 -31.67
N PRO A 661 8.46 18.14 -31.63
CA PRO A 661 8.90 19.52 -31.40
C PRO A 661 8.30 20.50 -32.39
N THR A 662 7.80 21.63 -31.94
CA THR A 662 7.36 22.80 -32.76
C THR A 662 8.37 23.94 -32.69
N ASP A 663 9.36 23.83 -31.78
CA ASP A 663 10.47 24.77 -31.60
C ASP A 663 11.72 23.96 -31.19
N GLU A 664 12.91 24.57 -31.26
CA GLU A 664 14.19 23.93 -30.92
C GLU A 664 14.30 23.59 -29.43
N ASP A 665 13.71 24.42 -28.55
CA ASP A 665 13.72 24.24 -27.08
C ASP A 665 12.42 23.62 -26.58
N VAL A 666 12.48 22.34 -26.19
CA VAL A 666 11.33 21.57 -25.72
C VAL A 666 11.37 21.39 -24.22
N THR A 667 10.22 21.51 -23.58
CA THR A 667 10.04 21.24 -22.14
C THR A 667 8.80 20.39 -21.90
N LEU A 668 8.93 19.36 -21.06
CA LEU A 668 7.82 18.61 -20.50
C LEU A 668 7.77 18.87 -19.00
N ASP A 669 6.63 19.32 -18.48
CA ASP A 669 6.39 19.54 -17.07
C ASP A 669 5.35 18.57 -16.53
N PHE A 670 5.62 17.95 -15.38
CA PHE A 670 4.63 17.16 -14.65
C PHE A 670 3.71 18.08 -13.84
N ARG A 671 2.49 18.34 -14.36
CA ARG A 671 1.56 19.33 -13.83
C ARG A 671 0.34 18.69 -13.18
N ASN A 672 -0.22 19.41 -12.20
CA ASN A 672 -1.52 19.07 -11.66
C ASN A 672 -2.59 19.30 -12.72
N THR A 673 -3.49 18.34 -12.86
CA THR A 673 -4.66 18.42 -13.74
C THR A 673 -5.92 18.79 -12.94
N TRP A 674 -7.07 18.65 -13.58
CA TRP A 674 -8.36 18.85 -12.89
C TRP A 674 -8.55 17.86 -11.71
N ALA A 675 -7.97 16.67 -11.79
CA ALA A 675 -8.12 15.62 -10.77
C ALA A 675 -7.43 16.01 -9.47
N GLU A 676 -6.16 16.42 -9.54
CA GLU A 676 -5.39 16.88 -8.37
C GLU A 676 -5.99 18.17 -7.81
N THR A 677 -6.24 19.17 -8.67
CA THR A 677 -6.78 20.47 -8.26
C THR A 677 -8.18 20.33 -7.65
N GLY A 678 -9.07 19.56 -8.29
CA GLY A 678 -10.41 19.29 -7.80
C GLY A 678 -10.41 18.53 -6.48
N GLY A 679 -9.53 17.51 -6.37
CA GLY A 679 -9.32 16.75 -5.13
C GLY A 679 -8.85 17.64 -3.97
N MET A 680 -7.87 18.50 -4.19
CA MET A 680 -7.36 19.45 -3.19
C MET A 680 -8.45 20.46 -2.76
N LEU A 681 -9.23 21.01 -3.70
CA LEU A 681 -10.33 21.93 -3.41
C LEU A 681 -11.41 21.26 -2.56
N LEU A 682 -11.80 20.02 -2.88
CA LEU A 682 -12.77 19.25 -2.09
C LEU A 682 -12.26 18.98 -0.67
N THR A 683 -10.99 18.62 -0.53
CA THR A 683 -10.37 18.41 0.79
C THR A 683 -10.32 19.71 1.59
N GLY A 684 -9.93 20.82 0.98
CA GLY A 684 -9.93 22.14 1.60
C GLY A 684 -11.31 22.57 2.07
N ALA A 685 -12.33 22.38 1.22
CA ALA A 685 -13.73 22.69 1.57
C ALA A 685 -14.23 21.83 2.74
N ALA A 686 -13.89 20.52 2.77
CA ALA A 686 -14.26 19.62 3.86
C ALA A 686 -13.58 20.02 5.19
N LEU A 687 -12.29 20.38 5.16
CA LEU A 687 -11.55 20.86 6.33
C LEU A 687 -12.16 22.16 6.89
N LEU A 688 -12.43 23.14 6.02
CA LEU A 688 -13.07 24.41 6.41
C LEU A 688 -14.48 24.19 6.97
N GLY A 689 -15.26 23.28 6.36
CA GLY A 689 -16.58 22.89 6.85
C GLY A 689 -16.54 22.29 8.25
N LEU A 690 -15.59 21.37 8.51
CA LEU A 690 -15.39 20.78 9.84
C LEU A 690 -14.91 21.81 10.87
N ALA A 691 -14.02 22.71 10.51
CA ALA A 691 -13.57 23.81 11.37
C ALA A 691 -14.72 24.72 11.74
N GLY A 692 -15.56 25.13 10.75
CA GLY A 692 -16.76 25.94 10.98
C GLY A 692 -17.77 25.26 11.92
N LEU A 693 -18.00 23.95 11.75
CA LEU A 693 -18.84 23.17 12.68
C LEU A 693 -18.26 23.12 14.09
N GLY A 694 -16.93 23.04 14.20
CA GLY A 694 -16.23 23.10 15.50
C GLY A 694 -16.46 24.44 16.21
N VAL A 695 -16.23 25.55 15.51
CA VAL A 695 -16.44 26.92 16.03
C VAL A 695 -17.90 27.14 16.42
N ALA A 696 -18.85 26.75 15.57
CA ALA A 696 -20.28 26.89 15.86
C ALA A 696 -20.69 26.11 17.14
N ARG A 697 -20.11 24.91 17.38
CA ARG A 697 -20.34 24.15 18.62
C ARG A 697 -19.74 24.84 19.85
N LEU A 698 -18.56 25.42 19.73
CA LEU A 698 -17.91 26.14 20.82
C LEU A 698 -18.72 27.40 21.22
N VAL A 699 -19.18 28.19 20.22
CA VAL A 699 -20.03 29.38 20.45
C VAL A 699 -21.35 29.00 21.12
N ARG A 700 -22.01 27.92 20.65
CA ARG A 700 -23.25 27.43 21.28
C ARG A 700 -23.02 26.99 22.74
N ARG A 701 -21.93 26.32 23.04
CA ARG A 701 -21.58 25.89 24.42
C ARG A 701 -21.33 27.10 25.32
N ARG A 702 -20.60 28.14 24.83
CA ARG A 702 -20.38 29.41 25.60
C ARG A 702 -21.64 30.21 25.83
N ARG A 703 -22.65 30.13 24.96
CA ARG A 703 -23.95 30.79 25.14
C ARG A 703 -24.89 30.04 26.06
N ALA A 704 -24.64 28.74 26.29
CA ALA A 704 -25.44 27.88 27.16
C ALA A 704 -24.83 27.70 28.57
N ALA A 705 -23.58 28.13 28.77
CA ALA A 705 -22.90 28.30 30.06
C ALA A 705 -23.03 29.74 30.56
#